data_b23610ccf0c18f260838cd62dacb9768
#
_entry.id   b23610ccf0c18f260838cd62dacb9768
#
_cell.length_a   1.000
_cell.length_b   1.000
_cell.length_c   1.000
_cell.angle_alpha   90.00
_cell.angle_beta   90.00
_cell.angle_gamma   90.00
#
_symmetry.space_group_name_H-M   'P 1'
#
loop_
_entity.id
_entity.type
_entity.pdbx_description
1 polymer ?
#
loop_
_entity_poly.entity_id
_entity_poly.type
_entity_poly.pdbx_seq_one_letter_code
_entity_poly.pdbx_strand_id
1 'polypeptide(L)'
;MAQTLQASAIQFHLKAIGYQAELLSSGFRLGNGTQIALAAFAQAPADARTACIAILEAEEGSPEIVRSCRALAAPIVFVCGRNGLEWWKQGVDQPERVRRPIPPGEIPRFFKTHADELAPSAVYRAKTWGRFDSTFQLSFVDFGLMPLVEAQIGATLVQLISRQVQSLKSLLKWDVINEAKGQWLLKTVFWLVSAKILHDKRVGKFKSLDLLDAEHVLSAVGEHFDTTAISITSDKQRRALAEIASSIAQTSSLQLATTESLAYVYENTLISKATRQALGTHSTPSYLVDYIVGRLRPWIAEIPLEQRHVFEPACGHAAFLVSAMRLLTELLPEEKSSPAQRRAYLRHRIHGCEIDAFALEIARLSLSLTDIPNPDGWDLIPGDMFEGDTLEQQARKAMVLLANPPFENFKGDDRVWYAKKKVELNYVNKTTEMLARVLPELPSGALLGIVVPQGFLNSKNSTPVRELLTTEFELQEICMFPDKVFTFSEAESAVIVARKRSWTTKHLVRVRHIREQEIEAFRATYSDSSNSRVDQAALASRQGCELLQPQLGELWDALVQFPQLQTAVALGQGFAFKGSGLPKGATTFSATPFSGATKGFIHFDSNLVTHDQPAESWVNLSRAVILHQRTGVTTGQSQVVLNYARVSRGPWRLKALLDIEGHAVSSRFITARASSKELSPIVIWAMLNSPIANAYAYCHSMKRDVLVGTLREFPIPKFSSNQVRSIADAARKYLDCVRRDPEIALPRPINEKKACSLLLRVDCEVLKLYDLPRELEWQLLKFFDGWPREGVPFKFDRYFPEHFEGPITLSEYFAITDDWPKTNDRRCELIEKSIARTLSEAERVEFEYLQSLAGHRQDLIAPLPLKELEALHRQLTQELAE
;
A
#
# COMPACT_ATOMS: atom_id res chain seq x y z
N MET A 1 -13.22 51.75 -23.15
CA MET A 1 -13.28 50.71 -22.11
C MET A 1 -13.13 49.37 -22.79
N ALA A 2 -12.05 48.64 -22.58
CA ALA A 2 -11.92 47.29 -23.13
C ALA A 2 -13.03 46.42 -22.48
N GLN A 3 -13.86 45.82 -23.33
CA GLN A 3 -14.93 44.93 -22.88
C GLN A 3 -14.26 43.66 -22.28
N THR A 4 -14.54 43.37 -21.01
CA THR A 4 -14.06 42.14 -20.36
C THR A 4 -14.60 40.93 -21.12
N LEU A 5 -13.72 39.97 -21.44
CA LEU A 5 -14.08 38.74 -22.12
C LEU A 5 -15.14 37.99 -21.29
N GLN A 6 -16.22 37.55 -21.91
CA GLN A 6 -17.28 36.79 -21.24
C GLN A 6 -17.12 35.28 -21.50
N ALA A 7 -17.48 34.46 -20.49
CA ALA A 7 -17.46 32.99 -20.58
C ALA A 7 -18.35 32.46 -21.73
N SER A 8 -19.44 33.16 -22.06
CA SER A 8 -20.32 32.83 -23.18
C SER A 8 -19.60 32.78 -24.54
N ALA A 9 -18.58 33.63 -24.74
CA ALA A 9 -17.77 33.62 -25.97
C ALA A 9 -16.92 32.34 -26.09
N ILE A 10 -16.48 31.79 -24.96
CA ILE A 10 -15.66 30.57 -24.92
C ILE A 10 -16.51 29.31 -25.16
N GLN A 11 -17.80 29.33 -24.78
CA GLN A 11 -18.72 28.20 -24.98
C GLN A 11 -18.78 27.70 -26.42
N PHE A 12 -18.73 28.60 -27.40
CA PHE A 12 -18.70 28.27 -28.82
C PHE A 12 -17.47 27.43 -29.18
N HIS A 13 -16.30 27.82 -28.67
CA HIS A 13 -15.05 27.13 -28.93
C HIS A 13 -15.00 25.75 -28.26
N LEU A 14 -15.56 25.61 -27.05
CA LEU A 14 -15.67 24.32 -26.40
C LEU A 14 -16.55 23.34 -27.18
N LYS A 15 -17.66 23.80 -27.74
CA LYS A 15 -18.49 22.97 -28.62
C LYS A 15 -17.72 22.53 -29.87
N ALA A 16 -16.91 23.42 -30.45
CA ALA A 16 -16.13 23.12 -31.65
C ALA A 16 -15.04 22.05 -31.40
N ILE A 17 -14.56 21.88 -30.18
CA ILE A 17 -13.59 20.83 -29.80
C ILE A 17 -14.23 19.59 -29.15
N GLY A 18 -15.57 19.43 -29.25
CA GLY A 18 -16.30 18.21 -28.93
C GLY A 18 -17.09 18.19 -27.64
N TYR A 19 -17.16 19.30 -26.86
CA TYR A 19 -18.05 19.32 -25.68
C TYR A 19 -19.52 19.41 -26.08
N GLN A 20 -20.35 18.51 -25.55
CA GLN A 20 -21.79 18.49 -25.82
C GLN A 20 -22.50 19.62 -25.06
N ALA A 21 -23.52 20.22 -25.68
CA ALA A 21 -24.21 21.40 -25.13
C ALA A 21 -24.83 21.15 -23.74
N GLU A 22 -25.39 19.96 -23.54
CA GLU A 22 -25.98 19.49 -22.27
C GLU A 22 -24.97 19.25 -21.15
N LEU A 23 -23.69 19.12 -21.50
CA LEU A 23 -22.56 18.94 -20.58
C LEU A 23 -21.81 20.24 -20.30
N LEU A 24 -22.30 21.36 -20.82
CA LEU A 24 -21.84 22.73 -20.54
C LEU A 24 -22.81 23.38 -19.56
N SER A 25 -22.38 23.58 -18.32
CA SER A 25 -23.22 24.13 -17.24
C SER A 25 -22.83 25.56 -16.93
N SER A 26 -23.67 26.53 -17.28
CA SER A 26 -23.47 27.93 -16.96
C SER A 26 -23.93 28.28 -15.55
N GLY A 27 -23.21 29.19 -14.86
CA GLY A 27 -23.56 29.66 -13.53
C GLY A 27 -23.49 28.57 -12.46
N PHE A 28 -22.59 27.59 -12.62
CA PHE A 28 -22.45 26.44 -11.73
C PHE A 28 -21.98 26.88 -10.33
N ARG A 29 -22.72 26.54 -9.28
CA ARG A 29 -22.37 26.87 -7.89
C ARG A 29 -21.75 25.70 -7.17
N LEU A 30 -20.59 25.93 -6.57
CA LEU A 30 -19.92 24.99 -5.67
C LEU A 30 -20.45 25.11 -4.23
N GLY A 31 -20.27 24.06 -3.45
CA GLY A 31 -20.70 24.01 -2.05
C GLY A 31 -20.04 25.05 -1.14
N ASN A 32 -18.87 25.58 -1.52
CA ASN A 32 -18.18 26.69 -0.84
C ASN A 32 -18.72 28.10 -1.22
N GLY A 33 -19.77 28.17 -2.04
CA GLY A 33 -20.36 29.41 -2.52
C GLY A 33 -19.72 29.99 -3.78
N THR A 34 -18.59 29.45 -4.27
CA THR A 34 -17.94 29.91 -5.50
C THR A 34 -18.87 29.66 -6.71
N GLN A 35 -19.03 30.68 -7.54
CA GLN A 35 -19.77 30.60 -8.79
C GLN A 35 -18.79 30.46 -9.97
N ILE A 36 -18.95 29.37 -10.73
CA ILE A 36 -18.21 29.13 -11.95
C ILE A 36 -19.07 29.60 -13.12
N ALA A 37 -18.54 30.50 -13.93
CA ALA A 37 -19.29 31.07 -15.06
C ALA A 37 -19.71 29.99 -16.05
N LEU A 38 -18.81 29.04 -16.38
CA LEU A 38 -19.10 27.88 -17.22
C LEU A 38 -18.23 26.69 -16.78
N ALA A 39 -18.86 25.55 -16.52
CA ALA A 39 -18.22 24.27 -16.26
C ALA A 39 -18.44 23.31 -17.43
N ALA A 40 -17.38 22.66 -17.91
CA ALA A 40 -17.43 21.71 -19.02
C ALA A 40 -17.08 20.31 -18.55
N PHE A 41 -17.96 19.34 -18.86
CA PHE A 41 -17.82 17.95 -18.48
C PHE A 41 -17.65 17.05 -19.72
N ALA A 42 -16.84 15.99 -19.59
CA ALA A 42 -16.57 15.08 -20.70
C ALA A 42 -17.77 14.21 -21.07
N GLN A 43 -18.50 13.75 -20.06
CA GLN A 43 -19.65 12.84 -20.21
C GLN A 43 -20.56 12.93 -18.99
N ALA A 44 -21.74 12.32 -19.07
CA ALA A 44 -22.61 12.13 -17.93
C ALA A 44 -22.09 10.99 -17.02
N PRO A 45 -22.28 11.10 -15.68
CA PRO A 45 -22.82 12.24 -14.95
C PRO A 45 -21.86 13.44 -14.91
N ALA A 46 -22.43 14.66 -14.82
CA ALA A 46 -21.66 15.87 -14.62
C ALA A 46 -21.22 15.95 -13.15
N ASP A 47 -20.05 15.40 -12.84
CA ASP A 47 -19.46 15.36 -11.48
C ASP A 47 -17.97 15.70 -11.49
N ALA A 48 -17.32 15.62 -10.33
CA ALA A 48 -15.92 15.94 -10.19
C ALA A 48 -15.00 15.08 -11.06
N ARG A 49 -15.37 13.83 -11.34
CA ARG A 49 -14.56 12.92 -12.17
C ARG A 49 -14.61 13.28 -13.65
N THR A 50 -15.77 13.73 -14.14
CA THR A 50 -15.99 14.08 -15.55
C THR A 50 -15.74 15.55 -15.85
N ALA A 51 -15.52 16.40 -14.84
CA ALA A 51 -15.18 17.80 -15.02
C ALA A 51 -13.82 17.95 -15.69
N CYS A 52 -13.77 18.70 -16.81
CA CYS A 52 -12.55 18.93 -17.58
C CYS A 52 -12.07 20.37 -17.48
N ILE A 53 -12.98 21.33 -17.67
CA ILE A 53 -12.64 22.75 -17.76
C ILE A 53 -13.58 23.55 -16.85
N ALA A 54 -13.02 24.48 -16.08
CA ALA A 54 -13.74 25.54 -15.39
C ALA A 54 -13.43 26.89 -16.04
N ILE A 55 -14.43 27.74 -16.21
CA ILE A 55 -14.26 29.12 -16.70
C ILE A 55 -14.75 30.08 -15.63
N LEU A 56 -13.88 30.96 -15.20
CA LEU A 56 -14.12 32.03 -14.25
C LEU A 56 -14.11 33.39 -14.97
N GLU A 57 -14.89 34.33 -14.47
CA GLU A 57 -14.85 35.72 -14.91
C GLU A 57 -14.27 36.58 -13.78
N ALA A 58 -13.11 37.21 -14.06
CA ALA A 58 -12.45 38.10 -13.11
C ALA A 58 -11.63 39.13 -13.88
N GLU A 59 -11.31 40.24 -13.23
CA GLU A 59 -10.49 41.29 -13.87
C GLU A 59 -9.09 40.75 -14.24
N GLU A 60 -8.51 39.95 -13.34
CA GLU A 60 -7.23 39.26 -13.49
C GLU A 60 -7.28 37.97 -12.70
N GLY A 61 -6.64 36.90 -13.22
CA GLY A 61 -6.52 35.61 -12.55
C GLY A 61 -5.50 35.65 -11.41
N SER A 62 -5.86 35.05 -10.26
CA SER A 62 -4.92 34.82 -9.16
C SER A 62 -4.98 33.38 -8.70
N PRO A 63 -3.92 32.88 -8.03
CA PRO A 63 -3.93 31.53 -7.47
C PRO A 63 -5.11 31.28 -6.51
N GLU A 64 -5.56 32.30 -5.75
CA GLU A 64 -6.69 32.19 -4.83
C GLU A 64 -8.02 32.04 -5.58
N ILE A 65 -8.24 32.82 -6.63
CA ILE A 65 -9.43 32.74 -7.48
C ILE A 65 -9.50 31.37 -8.15
N VAL A 66 -8.40 30.91 -8.72
CA VAL A 66 -8.33 29.60 -9.38
C VAL A 66 -8.53 28.47 -8.36
N ARG A 67 -7.92 28.56 -7.18
CA ARG A 67 -8.09 27.57 -6.10
C ARG A 67 -9.53 27.50 -5.60
N SER A 68 -10.31 28.58 -5.63
CA SER A 68 -11.69 28.58 -5.16
C SER A 68 -12.58 27.58 -5.90
N CYS A 69 -12.27 27.25 -7.16
CA CYS A 69 -13.01 26.24 -7.93
C CYS A 69 -12.44 24.82 -7.85
N ARG A 70 -11.45 24.57 -6.96
CA ARG A 70 -10.80 23.24 -6.81
C ARG A 70 -11.79 22.10 -6.57
N ALA A 71 -12.90 22.36 -5.86
CA ALA A 71 -13.93 21.35 -5.57
C ALA A 71 -14.60 20.76 -6.82
N LEU A 72 -14.46 21.39 -7.99
CA LEU A 72 -14.88 20.83 -9.27
C LEU A 72 -13.94 19.74 -9.77
N ALA A 73 -12.67 19.70 -9.32
CA ALA A 73 -11.61 18.83 -9.82
C ALA A 73 -11.31 18.96 -11.33
N ALA A 74 -11.67 20.09 -11.94
CA ALA A 74 -11.27 20.37 -13.32
C ALA A 74 -9.77 20.71 -13.37
N PRO A 75 -8.95 19.98 -14.16
CA PRO A 75 -7.51 20.25 -14.24
C PRO A 75 -7.18 21.56 -14.96
N ILE A 76 -8.10 22.03 -15.80
CA ILE A 76 -7.96 23.24 -16.60
C ILE A 76 -8.90 24.33 -16.05
N VAL A 77 -8.33 25.49 -15.76
CA VAL A 77 -9.12 26.66 -15.40
C VAL A 77 -8.80 27.79 -16.35
N PHE A 78 -9.81 28.30 -17.05
CA PHE A 78 -9.70 29.51 -17.81
C PHE A 78 -10.26 30.70 -17.04
N VAL A 79 -9.52 31.79 -16.99
CA VAL A 79 -9.99 33.05 -16.42
C VAL A 79 -10.18 34.03 -17.55
N CYS A 80 -11.44 34.49 -17.75
CA CYS A 80 -11.80 35.55 -18.68
C CYS A 80 -11.54 36.88 -17.99
N GLY A 81 -10.45 37.54 -18.39
CA GLY A 81 -9.99 38.79 -17.78
C GLY A 81 -9.94 39.96 -18.77
N ARG A 82 -9.42 41.12 -18.30
CA ARG A 82 -9.27 42.36 -19.12
C ARG A 82 -8.28 42.19 -20.28
N ASN A 83 -7.23 41.35 -20.09
CA ASN A 83 -6.16 41.16 -21.05
C ASN A 83 -6.41 39.95 -21.99
N GLY A 84 -7.57 39.29 -21.89
CA GLY A 84 -7.94 38.13 -22.68
C GLY A 84 -8.20 36.90 -21.84
N LEU A 85 -7.89 35.71 -22.39
CA LEU A 85 -8.10 34.42 -21.77
C LEU A 85 -6.82 33.92 -21.09
N GLU A 86 -6.85 33.70 -19.79
CA GLU A 86 -5.74 33.12 -19.07
C GLU A 86 -5.96 31.62 -18.88
N TRP A 87 -4.92 30.81 -19.16
CA TRP A 87 -4.95 29.37 -18.94
C TRP A 87 -4.17 29.00 -17.68
N TRP A 88 -4.83 28.36 -16.75
CA TRP A 88 -4.30 27.89 -15.48
C TRP A 88 -4.42 26.38 -15.35
N LYS A 89 -3.41 25.77 -14.75
CA LYS A 89 -3.40 24.38 -14.28
C LYS A 89 -3.86 24.34 -12.83
N GLN A 90 -4.83 23.48 -12.54
CA GLN A 90 -5.30 23.20 -11.18
C GLN A 90 -4.70 21.89 -10.68
N GLY A 91 -4.09 21.89 -9.50
CA GLY A 91 -3.46 20.72 -8.89
C GLY A 91 -3.67 20.65 -7.39
N VAL A 92 -2.96 19.71 -6.76
CA VAL A 92 -2.93 19.55 -5.29
C VAL A 92 -2.27 20.75 -4.63
N ASP A 93 -1.17 21.22 -5.22
CA ASP A 93 -0.43 22.39 -4.76
C ASP A 93 -1.06 23.71 -5.20
N GLN A 94 -0.25 24.74 -5.35
CA GLN A 94 -0.68 26.03 -5.87
C GLN A 94 -1.05 25.91 -7.35
N PRO A 95 -2.15 26.56 -7.79
CA PRO A 95 -2.44 26.66 -9.21
C PRO A 95 -1.31 27.41 -9.95
N GLU A 96 -1.01 26.98 -11.15
CA GLU A 96 0.04 27.55 -11.98
C GLU A 96 -0.55 28.12 -13.28
N ARG A 97 -0.09 29.31 -13.68
CA ARG A 97 -0.43 29.87 -15.01
C ARG A 97 0.41 29.16 -16.06
N VAL A 98 -0.25 28.49 -17.02
CA VAL A 98 0.41 27.67 -18.05
C VAL A 98 1.15 28.54 -19.07
N ARG A 99 0.57 29.72 -19.42
CA ARG A 99 1.15 30.61 -20.41
C ARG A 99 0.67 32.06 -20.23
N ARG A 100 1.22 33.00 -21.01
CA ARG A 100 0.77 34.39 -21.04
C ARG A 100 -0.71 34.47 -21.46
N PRO A 101 -1.45 35.52 -21.02
CA PRO A 101 -2.82 35.72 -21.44
C PRO A 101 -2.98 35.73 -22.96
N ILE A 102 -4.02 35.05 -23.45
CA ILE A 102 -4.34 34.93 -24.87
C ILE A 102 -5.24 36.09 -25.26
N PRO A 103 -4.80 36.98 -26.18
CA PRO A 103 -5.61 38.11 -26.61
C PRO A 103 -6.91 37.62 -27.27
N PRO A 104 -8.03 38.39 -27.17
CA PRO A 104 -9.32 37.99 -27.73
C PRO A 104 -9.28 37.58 -29.23
N GLY A 105 -8.44 38.23 -30.04
CA GLY A 105 -8.30 37.90 -31.45
C GLY A 105 -7.60 36.57 -31.73
N GLU A 106 -6.84 36.05 -30.78
CA GLU A 106 -6.09 34.77 -30.92
C GLU A 106 -6.83 33.58 -30.36
N ILE A 107 -7.92 33.78 -29.64
CA ILE A 107 -8.69 32.69 -28.98
C ILE A 107 -9.16 31.62 -29.98
N PRO A 108 -9.71 31.95 -31.16
CA PRO A 108 -10.12 30.92 -32.11
C PRO A 108 -8.94 30.05 -32.59
N ARG A 109 -7.80 30.67 -32.83
CA ARG A 109 -6.56 29.97 -33.24
C ARG A 109 -6.06 29.08 -32.08
N PHE A 110 -6.07 29.59 -30.86
CA PHE A 110 -5.68 28.83 -29.68
C PHE A 110 -6.49 27.53 -29.53
N PHE A 111 -7.82 27.59 -29.52
CA PHE A 111 -8.65 26.38 -29.41
C PHE A 111 -8.49 25.40 -30.58
N LYS A 112 -8.22 25.92 -31.78
CA LYS A 112 -7.94 25.07 -32.93
C LYS A 112 -6.58 24.37 -32.81
N THR A 113 -5.56 25.05 -32.30
CA THR A 113 -4.20 24.49 -32.14
C THR A 113 -4.17 23.45 -31.01
N HIS A 114 -4.91 23.67 -29.92
CA HIS A 114 -4.96 22.79 -28.75
C HIS A 114 -6.19 21.87 -28.73
N ALA A 115 -6.88 21.68 -29.88
CA ALA A 115 -8.14 20.95 -29.94
C ALA A 115 -8.02 19.53 -29.40
N ASP A 116 -6.96 18.82 -29.79
CA ASP A 116 -6.76 17.41 -29.41
C ASP A 116 -6.52 17.22 -27.91
N GLU A 117 -5.69 18.08 -27.29
CA GLU A 117 -5.36 17.97 -25.86
C GLU A 117 -6.46 18.54 -24.94
N LEU A 118 -7.25 19.51 -25.41
CA LEU A 118 -8.38 20.08 -24.68
C LEU A 118 -9.70 19.34 -24.92
N ALA A 119 -9.74 18.37 -25.83
CA ALA A 119 -10.92 17.57 -26.12
C ALA A 119 -11.44 16.84 -24.87
N PRO A 120 -12.77 16.69 -24.72
CA PRO A 120 -13.35 16.06 -23.53
C PRO A 120 -12.83 14.64 -23.30
N SER A 121 -12.67 13.85 -24.36
CA SER A 121 -12.12 12.50 -24.28
C SER A 121 -10.66 12.46 -23.87
N ALA A 122 -9.84 13.39 -24.34
CA ALA A 122 -8.41 13.46 -24.00
C ALA A 122 -8.22 13.80 -22.51
N VAL A 123 -8.89 14.85 -22.03
CA VAL A 123 -8.79 15.25 -20.62
C VAL A 123 -9.36 14.16 -19.69
N TYR A 124 -10.50 13.55 -20.04
CA TYR A 124 -11.08 12.48 -19.24
C TYR A 124 -10.17 11.24 -19.18
N ARG A 125 -9.59 10.81 -20.31
CA ARG A 125 -8.65 9.68 -20.35
C ARG A 125 -7.39 10.00 -19.58
N ALA A 126 -6.85 11.20 -19.66
CA ALA A 126 -5.71 11.61 -18.85
C ALA A 126 -6.01 11.50 -17.35
N LYS A 127 -7.17 11.97 -16.89
CA LYS A 127 -7.60 11.86 -15.48
C LYS A 127 -7.79 10.41 -15.02
N THR A 128 -8.25 9.51 -15.88
CA THR A 128 -8.64 8.14 -15.51
C THR A 128 -7.56 7.11 -15.81
N TRP A 129 -6.93 7.19 -16.98
CA TRP A 129 -5.99 6.17 -17.49
C TRP A 129 -4.55 6.66 -17.65
N GLY A 130 -4.29 7.97 -17.51
CA GLY A 130 -2.95 8.54 -17.73
C GLY A 130 -1.85 7.99 -16.82
N ARG A 131 -2.22 7.32 -15.71
CA ARG A 131 -1.26 6.61 -14.84
C ARG A 131 -0.75 5.30 -15.45
N PHE A 132 -1.51 4.70 -16.36
CA PHE A 132 -1.18 3.41 -16.96
C PHE A 132 -0.51 3.54 -18.31
N ASP A 133 -0.92 4.54 -19.06
CA ASP A 133 -0.57 4.67 -20.46
C ASP A 133 -0.07 6.10 -20.73
N SER A 134 1.20 6.20 -21.12
CA SER A 134 1.82 7.47 -21.44
C SER A 134 1.15 8.20 -22.62
N THR A 135 0.42 7.48 -23.48
CA THR A 135 -0.35 8.09 -24.58
C THR A 135 -1.52 8.93 -24.09
N PHE A 136 -1.98 8.73 -22.85
CA PHE A 136 -3.04 9.50 -22.22
C PHE A 136 -2.54 10.56 -21.24
N GLN A 137 -1.23 10.70 -21.06
CA GLN A 137 -0.68 11.71 -20.15
C GLN A 137 -0.76 13.10 -20.76
N LEU A 138 -1.28 14.04 -19.97
CA LEU A 138 -1.30 15.46 -20.28
C LEU A 138 -0.58 16.22 -19.15
N SER A 139 0.35 17.09 -19.48
CA SER A 139 1.22 17.78 -18.52
C SER A 139 0.47 18.64 -17.49
N PHE A 140 -0.76 19.05 -17.82
CA PHE A 140 -1.62 19.86 -16.95
C PHE A 140 -2.57 19.02 -16.08
N VAL A 141 -2.53 17.68 -16.13
CA VAL A 141 -3.35 16.81 -15.27
C VAL A 141 -2.55 16.35 -14.08
N ASP A 142 -2.97 16.80 -12.88
CA ASP A 142 -2.42 16.37 -11.61
C ASP A 142 -3.23 15.19 -11.08
N PHE A 143 -2.62 14.00 -11.00
CA PHE A 143 -3.27 12.77 -10.54
C PHE A 143 -3.65 12.77 -9.04
N GLY A 144 -3.09 13.68 -8.25
CA GLY A 144 -3.44 13.86 -6.83
C GLY A 144 -4.73 14.66 -6.63
N LEU A 145 -5.13 15.46 -7.61
CA LEU A 145 -6.28 16.36 -7.48
C LEU A 145 -7.60 15.63 -7.26
N MET A 146 -7.89 14.59 -8.04
CA MET A 146 -9.13 13.81 -7.91
C MET A 146 -9.28 13.14 -6.53
N PRO A 147 -8.32 12.35 -6.05
CA PRO A 147 -8.40 11.74 -4.73
C PRO A 147 -8.60 12.75 -3.59
N LEU A 148 -7.96 13.92 -3.68
CA LEU A 148 -8.13 14.99 -2.71
C LEU A 148 -9.58 15.51 -2.67
N VAL A 149 -10.15 15.80 -3.84
CA VAL A 149 -11.52 16.34 -3.95
C VAL A 149 -12.55 15.29 -3.54
N GLU A 150 -12.38 14.04 -3.96
CA GLU A 150 -13.27 12.93 -3.59
C GLU A 150 -13.28 12.70 -2.08
N ALA A 151 -12.11 12.78 -1.42
CA ALA A 151 -12.03 12.69 0.04
C ALA A 151 -12.75 13.85 0.73
N GLN A 152 -12.65 15.09 0.22
CA GLN A 152 -13.36 16.26 0.77
C GLN A 152 -14.88 16.14 0.61
N ILE A 153 -15.36 15.70 -0.56
CA ILE A 153 -16.80 15.45 -0.80
C ILE A 153 -17.28 14.34 0.14
N GLY A 154 -16.51 13.24 0.22
CA GLY A 154 -16.81 12.12 1.10
C GLY A 154 -16.92 12.53 2.57
N ALA A 155 -15.99 13.34 3.08
CA ALA A 155 -16.02 13.84 4.44
C ALA A 155 -17.28 14.70 4.71
N THR A 156 -17.69 15.51 3.74
CA THR A 156 -18.93 16.30 3.83
C THR A 156 -20.16 15.38 3.90
N LEU A 157 -20.20 14.33 3.09
CA LEU A 157 -21.28 13.34 3.12
C LEU A 157 -21.33 12.58 4.44
N VAL A 158 -20.18 12.17 4.99
CA VAL A 158 -20.09 11.50 6.31
C VAL A 158 -20.65 12.41 7.41
N GLN A 159 -20.27 13.69 7.42
CA GLN A 159 -20.79 14.67 8.39
C GLN A 159 -22.30 14.84 8.25
N LEU A 160 -22.82 14.96 7.01
CA LEU A 160 -24.25 15.07 6.75
C LEU A 160 -25.00 13.84 7.27
N ILE A 161 -24.58 12.64 6.88
CA ILE A 161 -25.24 11.38 7.29
C ILE A 161 -25.19 11.22 8.81
N SER A 162 -24.02 11.41 9.42
CA SER A 162 -23.85 11.26 10.86
C SER A 162 -24.74 12.22 11.65
N ARG A 163 -24.80 13.50 11.23
CA ARG A 163 -25.66 14.51 11.84
C ARG A 163 -27.13 14.12 11.71
N GLN A 164 -27.58 13.68 10.53
CA GLN A 164 -28.99 13.32 10.31
C GLN A 164 -29.39 12.05 11.05
N VAL A 165 -28.50 11.05 11.17
CA VAL A 165 -28.71 9.85 11.99
C VAL A 165 -28.88 10.22 13.47
N GLN A 166 -28.04 11.11 14.02
CA GLN A 166 -28.17 11.57 15.40
C GLN A 166 -29.45 12.37 15.62
N SER A 167 -29.81 13.26 14.69
CA SER A 167 -31.08 14.01 14.75
C SER A 167 -32.28 13.07 14.71
N LEU A 168 -32.30 12.08 13.79
CA LEU A 168 -33.39 11.11 13.70
C LEU A 168 -33.51 10.24 14.97
N LYS A 169 -32.35 9.82 15.55
CA LYS A 169 -32.32 9.13 16.84
C LYS A 169 -32.97 9.95 17.95
N SER A 170 -32.62 11.25 18.04
CA SER A 170 -33.11 12.16 19.06
C SER A 170 -34.61 12.40 18.93
N LEU A 171 -35.12 12.66 17.72
CA LEU A 171 -36.55 12.85 17.42
C LEU A 171 -37.37 11.61 17.77
N LEU A 172 -36.82 10.41 17.53
CA LEU A 172 -37.47 9.15 17.89
C LEU A 172 -37.35 8.82 19.40
N LYS A 173 -36.51 9.54 20.16
CA LYS A 173 -36.20 9.28 21.57
C LYS A 173 -35.75 7.82 21.77
N TRP A 174 -34.87 7.33 20.91
CA TRP A 174 -34.28 5.99 21.03
C TRP A 174 -32.98 6.04 21.84
N ASP A 175 -33.10 5.89 23.15
CA ASP A 175 -31.94 5.94 24.05
C ASP A 175 -31.06 4.69 23.89
N VAL A 176 -31.69 3.50 23.73
CA VAL A 176 -31.03 2.25 23.50
C VAL A 176 -31.21 1.85 22.04
N ILE A 177 -30.07 1.66 21.35
CA ILE A 177 -30.04 1.23 19.95
C ILE A 177 -29.56 -0.23 19.92
N ASN A 178 -30.43 -1.13 19.49
CA ASN A 178 -30.01 -2.45 19.04
C ASN A 178 -29.60 -2.42 17.58
N GLU A 179 -29.03 -3.52 17.10
CA GLU A 179 -28.53 -3.64 15.72
C GLU A 179 -29.61 -3.30 14.66
N ALA A 180 -30.81 -3.85 14.81
CA ALA A 180 -31.91 -3.61 13.88
C ALA A 180 -32.33 -2.12 13.79
N LYS A 181 -32.38 -1.42 14.95
CA LYS A 181 -32.65 0.02 14.97
C LYS A 181 -31.49 0.81 14.35
N GLY A 182 -30.25 0.43 14.61
CA GLY A 182 -29.08 1.07 14.02
C GLY A 182 -29.06 0.95 12.49
N GLN A 183 -29.31 -0.24 11.97
CA GLN A 183 -29.43 -0.50 10.55
C GLN A 183 -30.59 0.28 9.92
N TRP A 184 -31.76 0.33 10.58
CA TRP A 184 -32.90 1.11 10.09
C TRP A 184 -32.60 2.60 10.01
N LEU A 185 -32.00 3.20 11.06
CA LEU A 185 -31.62 4.62 11.07
C LEU A 185 -30.64 4.92 9.93
N LEU A 186 -29.61 4.15 9.80
CA LEU A 186 -28.56 4.39 8.82
C LEU A 186 -29.08 4.21 7.38
N LYS A 187 -29.81 3.12 7.10
CA LYS A 187 -30.41 2.84 5.80
C LYS A 187 -31.38 3.96 5.40
N THR A 188 -32.25 4.40 6.32
CA THR A 188 -33.25 5.41 6.07
C THR A 188 -32.61 6.76 5.72
N VAL A 189 -31.66 7.23 6.53
CA VAL A 189 -30.95 8.47 6.25
C VAL A 189 -30.15 8.38 4.95
N PHE A 190 -29.47 7.24 4.72
CA PHE A 190 -28.73 7.03 3.48
C PHE A 190 -29.62 7.07 2.24
N TRP A 191 -30.84 6.51 2.29
CA TRP A 191 -31.80 6.57 1.19
C TRP A 191 -32.28 7.98 0.90
N LEU A 192 -32.54 8.79 1.94
CA LEU A 192 -32.89 10.20 1.76
C LEU A 192 -31.73 11.00 1.12
N VAL A 193 -30.50 10.73 1.54
CA VAL A 193 -29.29 11.36 0.93
C VAL A 193 -29.11 10.85 -0.52
N SER A 194 -29.36 9.57 -0.79
CA SER A 194 -29.30 9.00 -2.14
C SER A 194 -30.31 9.69 -3.08
N ALA A 195 -31.54 9.90 -2.61
CA ALA A 195 -32.55 10.63 -3.36
C ALA A 195 -32.10 12.07 -3.67
N LYS A 196 -31.50 12.77 -2.70
CA LYS A 196 -30.94 14.11 -2.91
C LYS A 196 -29.81 14.10 -3.95
N ILE A 197 -28.89 13.12 -3.90
CA ILE A 197 -27.83 12.96 -4.91
C ILE A 197 -28.43 12.77 -6.30
N LEU A 198 -29.39 11.84 -6.44
CA LEU A 198 -30.06 11.53 -7.71
C LEU A 198 -30.88 12.72 -8.23
N HIS A 199 -31.57 13.46 -7.33
CA HIS A 199 -32.25 14.68 -7.65
C HIS A 199 -31.31 15.78 -8.16
N ASP A 200 -30.23 16.06 -7.46
CA ASP A 200 -29.27 17.10 -7.83
C ASP A 200 -28.53 16.77 -9.14
N LYS A 201 -28.32 15.46 -9.42
CA LYS A 201 -27.80 14.97 -10.70
C LYS A 201 -28.86 14.89 -11.80
N ARG A 202 -30.13 15.24 -11.52
CA ARG A 202 -31.28 15.23 -12.45
C ARG A 202 -31.55 13.84 -13.07
N VAL A 203 -31.40 12.78 -12.29
CA VAL A 203 -31.59 11.40 -12.74
C VAL A 203 -33.05 11.05 -12.83
N GLY A 204 -33.52 10.65 -14.01
CA GLY A 204 -34.87 10.07 -14.27
C GLY A 204 -36.00 10.78 -13.51
N LYS A 205 -36.81 10.01 -12.78
CA LYS A 205 -37.91 10.50 -11.95
C LYS A 205 -37.47 11.40 -10.78
N PHE A 206 -36.24 11.29 -10.33
CA PHE A 206 -35.71 12.08 -9.18
C PHE A 206 -35.61 13.58 -9.49
N LYS A 207 -35.42 13.99 -10.74
CA LYS A 207 -35.32 15.40 -11.14
C LYS A 207 -36.51 16.26 -10.75
N SER A 208 -37.71 15.64 -10.66
CA SER A 208 -38.97 16.29 -10.32
C SER A 208 -39.58 15.80 -9.00
N LEU A 209 -38.85 14.98 -8.24
CA LEU A 209 -39.29 14.42 -6.98
C LEU A 209 -39.34 15.52 -5.91
N ASP A 210 -40.44 15.64 -5.18
CA ASP A 210 -40.53 16.48 -4.01
C ASP A 210 -39.72 15.82 -2.85
N LEU A 211 -38.59 16.38 -2.53
CA LEU A 211 -37.71 15.90 -1.46
C LEU A 211 -38.26 16.11 -0.05
N LEU A 212 -39.36 16.91 0.10
CA LEU A 212 -39.98 17.13 1.40
C LEU A 212 -40.93 15.99 1.79
N ASP A 213 -41.45 15.24 0.83
CA ASP A 213 -42.27 14.07 1.07
C ASP A 213 -41.41 12.81 1.32
N ALA A 214 -41.04 12.62 2.59
CA ALA A 214 -40.15 11.53 2.97
C ALA A 214 -40.64 10.12 2.60
N GLU A 215 -41.96 9.87 2.68
CA GLU A 215 -42.53 8.55 2.36
C GLU A 215 -42.47 8.29 0.86
N HIS A 216 -42.82 9.27 0.05
CA HIS A 216 -42.70 9.17 -1.39
C HIS A 216 -41.24 9.05 -1.84
N VAL A 217 -40.33 9.80 -1.21
CA VAL A 217 -38.88 9.70 -1.45
C VAL A 217 -38.36 8.30 -1.17
N LEU A 218 -38.66 7.73 0.00
CA LEU A 218 -38.24 6.37 0.36
C LEU A 218 -38.84 5.30 -0.54
N SER A 219 -40.08 5.44 -0.96
CA SER A 219 -40.72 4.57 -1.95
C SER A 219 -40.00 4.65 -3.30
N ALA A 220 -39.76 5.86 -3.79
CA ALA A 220 -39.06 6.09 -5.06
C ALA A 220 -37.62 5.50 -5.07
N VAL A 221 -36.89 5.57 -3.95
CA VAL A 221 -35.58 4.95 -3.81
C VAL A 221 -35.71 3.42 -3.76
N GLY A 222 -36.67 2.88 -3.02
CA GLY A 222 -36.93 1.43 -2.99
C GLY A 222 -37.23 0.84 -4.36
N GLU A 223 -38.07 1.50 -5.13
CA GLU A 223 -38.35 1.11 -6.52
C GLU A 223 -37.09 1.22 -7.42
N HIS A 224 -36.31 2.28 -7.25
CA HIS A 224 -35.09 2.49 -8.03
C HIS A 224 -34.04 1.41 -7.77
N PHE A 225 -33.91 0.97 -6.51
CA PHE A 225 -32.99 -0.08 -6.09
C PHE A 225 -33.58 -1.51 -6.22
N ASP A 226 -34.80 -1.65 -6.75
CA ASP A 226 -35.51 -2.93 -6.88
C ASP A 226 -35.47 -3.73 -5.55
N THR A 227 -35.78 -3.05 -4.44
CA THR A 227 -35.70 -3.62 -3.10
C THR A 227 -36.90 -3.24 -2.25
N THR A 228 -37.12 -4.01 -1.17
CA THR A 228 -38.23 -3.78 -0.24
C THR A 228 -38.15 -2.38 0.38
N ALA A 229 -39.25 -1.65 0.28
CA ALA A 229 -39.41 -0.32 0.88
C ALA A 229 -39.16 -0.35 2.40
N ILE A 230 -38.62 0.75 2.92
CA ILE A 230 -38.39 0.92 4.35
C ILE A 230 -39.74 1.02 5.07
N SER A 231 -39.97 0.14 6.04
CA SER A 231 -41.20 0.14 6.82
C SER A 231 -41.25 1.31 7.79
N ILE A 232 -42.35 2.11 7.72
CA ILE A 232 -42.67 3.21 8.63
C ILE A 232 -43.92 2.77 9.43
N THR A 233 -43.75 2.52 10.71
CA THR A 233 -44.77 1.86 11.56
C THR A 233 -45.54 2.81 12.48
N SER A 234 -45.13 4.09 12.60
CA SER A 234 -45.75 5.03 13.51
C SER A 234 -45.76 6.49 13.01
N ASP A 235 -46.76 7.27 13.46
CA ASP A 235 -46.85 8.68 13.16
C ASP A 235 -45.66 9.48 13.70
N LYS A 236 -45.02 8.98 14.75
CA LYS A 236 -43.80 9.57 15.28
C LYS A 236 -42.65 9.42 14.29
N GLN A 237 -42.52 8.25 13.66
CA GLN A 237 -41.52 8.06 12.60
C GLN A 237 -41.81 8.95 11.39
N ARG A 238 -43.10 9.09 10.97
CA ARG A 238 -43.46 9.97 9.85
C ARG A 238 -43.04 11.41 10.09
N ARG A 239 -43.36 11.98 11.28
CA ARG A 239 -42.99 13.34 11.64
C ARG A 239 -41.46 13.53 11.71
N ALA A 240 -40.75 12.60 12.34
CA ALA A 240 -39.31 12.65 12.40
C ALA A 240 -38.66 12.57 11.01
N LEU A 241 -39.16 11.74 10.12
CA LEU A 241 -38.67 11.61 8.76
C LEU A 241 -38.95 12.86 7.90
N ALA A 242 -40.11 13.51 8.06
CA ALA A 242 -40.39 14.75 7.37
C ALA A 242 -39.41 15.87 7.76
N GLU A 243 -39.02 15.94 9.05
CA GLU A 243 -38.02 16.89 9.51
C GLU A 243 -36.64 16.60 8.94
N ILE A 244 -36.22 15.34 8.92
CA ILE A 244 -34.93 14.91 8.33
C ILE A 244 -34.92 15.15 6.82
N ALA A 245 -35.99 14.82 6.09
CA ALA A 245 -36.11 15.04 4.66
C ALA A 245 -36.00 16.54 4.33
N SER A 246 -36.69 17.39 5.09
CA SER A 246 -36.59 18.86 4.96
C SER A 246 -35.17 19.37 5.20
N SER A 247 -34.50 18.86 6.24
CA SER A 247 -33.09 19.21 6.52
C SER A 247 -32.15 18.82 5.40
N ILE A 248 -32.33 17.63 4.82
CA ILE A 248 -31.49 17.15 3.70
C ILE A 248 -31.81 17.94 2.41
N ALA A 249 -33.07 18.22 2.14
CA ALA A 249 -33.45 19.01 0.96
C ALA A 249 -32.82 20.41 0.94
N GLN A 250 -32.64 21.01 2.11
CA GLN A 250 -32.04 22.35 2.27
C GLN A 250 -30.52 22.38 2.24
N THR A 251 -29.84 21.21 2.18
CA THR A 251 -28.38 21.16 2.07
C THR A 251 -27.89 21.69 0.72
N SER A 252 -26.64 22.08 0.65
CA SER A 252 -25.98 22.44 -0.61
C SER A 252 -26.06 21.30 -1.63
N SER A 253 -25.91 21.63 -2.91
CA SER A 253 -25.97 20.65 -3.98
C SER A 253 -24.94 19.52 -3.79
N LEU A 254 -25.41 18.29 -3.91
CA LEU A 254 -24.60 17.05 -3.90
C LEU A 254 -24.28 16.56 -5.31
N GLN A 255 -24.44 17.40 -6.34
CA GLN A 255 -24.21 17.04 -7.74
C GLN A 255 -22.79 16.49 -7.99
N LEU A 256 -21.78 16.99 -7.25
CA LEU A 256 -20.38 16.57 -7.42
C LEU A 256 -20.05 15.23 -6.74
N ALA A 257 -20.98 14.61 -6.00
CA ALA A 257 -20.75 13.31 -5.38
C ALA A 257 -20.38 12.25 -6.42
N THR A 258 -19.29 11.50 -6.15
CA THR A 258 -18.76 10.43 -6.99
C THR A 258 -18.89 9.09 -6.28
N THR A 259 -18.68 8.00 -6.98
CA THR A 259 -18.64 6.64 -6.40
C THR A 259 -17.52 6.52 -5.36
N GLU A 260 -16.40 7.19 -5.57
CA GLU A 260 -15.26 7.21 -4.64
C GLU A 260 -15.59 8.02 -3.37
N SER A 261 -16.36 9.09 -3.48
CA SER A 261 -16.87 9.79 -2.30
C SER A 261 -17.85 8.95 -1.49
N LEU A 262 -18.62 8.06 -2.14
CA LEU A 262 -19.46 7.07 -1.46
C LEU A 262 -18.63 5.95 -0.81
N ALA A 263 -17.55 5.52 -1.44
CA ALA A 263 -16.58 4.61 -0.83
C ALA A 263 -16.02 5.20 0.47
N TYR A 264 -15.67 6.49 0.46
CA TYR A 264 -15.22 7.21 1.66
C TYR A 264 -16.32 7.24 2.75
N VAL A 265 -17.60 7.38 2.36
CA VAL A 265 -18.73 7.27 3.30
C VAL A 265 -18.76 5.91 3.96
N TYR A 266 -18.66 4.83 3.19
CA TYR A 266 -18.60 3.46 3.72
C TYR A 266 -17.47 3.29 4.72
N GLU A 267 -16.28 3.75 4.36
CA GLU A 267 -15.09 3.63 5.21
C GLU A 267 -15.17 4.41 6.52
N ASN A 268 -15.85 5.57 6.52
CA ASN A 268 -15.80 6.50 7.64
C ASN A 268 -17.11 6.67 8.41
N THR A 269 -18.21 6.00 7.98
CA THR A 269 -19.51 6.09 8.65
C THR A 269 -19.63 4.98 9.70
N LEU A 270 -19.99 5.32 10.91
CA LEU A 270 -20.60 4.63 12.05
C LEU A 270 -20.39 3.13 12.30
N ILE A 271 -19.76 2.35 11.42
CA ILE A 271 -19.39 0.98 11.71
C ILE A 271 -18.19 1.03 12.65
N SER A 272 -18.36 0.57 13.89
CA SER A 272 -17.27 0.54 14.85
C SER A 272 -16.07 -0.26 14.30
N LYS A 273 -14.86 0.12 14.67
CA LYS A 273 -13.64 -0.65 14.33
C LYS A 273 -13.81 -2.14 14.69
N ALA A 274 -14.50 -2.44 15.76
CA ALA A 274 -14.80 -3.81 16.21
C ALA A 274 -15.73 -4.54 15.23
N THR A 275 -16.78 -3.91 14.71
CA THR A 275 -17.71 -4.51 13.74
C THR A 275 -17.02 -4.79 12.41
N ARG A 276 -16.18 -3.86 11.92
CA ARG A 276 -15.38 -4.09 10.69
C ARG A 276 -14.39 -5.25 10.86
N GLN A 277 -13.69 -5.29 12.01
CA GLN A 277 -12.82 -6.40 12.33
C GLN A 277 -13.58 -7.74 12.45
N ALA A 278 -14.82 -7.71 12.94
CA ALA A 278 -15.65 -8.90 13.03
C ALA A 278 -16.13 -9.39 11.65
N LEU A 279 -16.43 -8.48 10.72
CA LEU A 279 -16.87 -8.80 9.36
C LEU A 279 -15.69 -9.02 8.38
N GLY A 280 -14.48 -8.63 8.76
CA GLY A 280 -13.30 -8.70 7.88
C GLY A 280 -13.37 -7.76 6.67
N THR A 281 -14.18 -6.72 6.77
CA THR A 281 -14.41 -5.79 5.66
C THR A 281 -13.28 -4.77 5.56
N HIS A 282 -12.50 -4.87 4.49
CA HIS A 282 -11.45 -3.92 4.13
C HIS A 282 -11.77 -3.34 2.75
N SER A 283 -12.07 -2.04 2.72
CA SER A 283 -12.28 -1.35 1.44
C SER A 283 -10.98 -1.34 0.63
N THR A 284 -11.08 -1.65 -0.66
CA THR A 284 -9.94 -1.60 -1.57
C THR A 284 -9.74 -0.16 -2.04
N PRO A 285 -8.57 0.46 -1.82
CA PRO A 285 -8.30 1.81 -2.29
C PRO A 285 -8.49 1.94 -3.80
N SER A 286 -9.08 3.02 -4.26
CA SER A 286 -9.43 3.22 -5.68
C SER A 286 -8.22 3.09 -6.62
N TYR A 287 -7.05 3.61 -6.23
CA TYR A 287 -5.83 3.48 -7.03
C TYR A 287 -5.41 2.02 -7.23
N LEU A 288 -5.66 1.14 -6.25
CA LEU A 288 -5.34 -0.29 -6.35
C LEU A 288 -6.38 -1.03 -7.21
N VAL A 289 -7.65 -0.66 -7.10
CA VAL A 289 -8.72 -1.15 -7.98
C VAL A 289 -8.41 -0.80 -9.43
N ASP A 290 -8.12 0.47 -9.70
CA ASP A 290 -7.78 0.96 -11.05
C ASP A 290 -6.51 0.26 -11.57
N TYR A 291 -5.51 0.05 -10.71
CA TYR A 291 -4.30 -0.69 -11.05
C TYR A 291 -4.64 -2.11 -11.55
N ILE A 292 -5.41 -2.87 -10.78
CA ILE A 292 -5.76 -4.27 -11.11
C ILE A 292 -6.57 -4.33 -12.41
N VAL A 293 -7.62 -3.51 -12.51
CA VAL A 293 -8.49 -3.47 -13.70
C VAL A 293 -7.71 -3.00 -14.93
N GLY A 294 -6.84 -2.01 -14.76
CA GLY A 294 -5.96 -1.52 -15.83
C GLY A 294 -4.97 -2.57 -16.32
N ARG A 295 -4.42 -3.40 -15.41
CA ARG A 295 -3.55 -4.53 -15.80
C ARG A 295 -4.28 -5.59 -16.60
N LEU A 296 -5.57 -5.80 -16.34
CA LEU A 296 -6.41 -6.74 -17.07
C LEU A 296 -6.98 -6.17 -18.37
N ARG A 297 -6.98 -4.85 -18.55
CA ARG A 297 -7.60 -4.14 -19.69
C ARG A 297 -7.25 -4.73 -21.06
N PRO A 298 -5.96 -4.99 -21.43
CA PRO A 298 -5.61 -5.53 -22.73
C PRO A 298 -6.31 -6.88 -23.00
N TRP A 299 -6.33 -7.75 -22.00
CA TRP A 299 -6.95 -9.07 -22.11
C TRP A 299 -8.49 -9.00 -22.12
N ILE A 300 -9.09 -8.10 -21.34
CA ILE A 300 -10.54 -7.88 -21.37
C ILE A 300 -10.98 -7.40 -22.76
N ALA A 301 -10.17 -6.57 -23.42
CA ALA A 301 -10.45 -6.13 -24.78
C ALA A 301 -10.47 -7.27 -25.81
N GLU A 302 -9.67 -8.33 -25.59
CA GLU A 302 -9.62 -9.52 -26.45
C GLU A 302 -10.83 -10.45 -26.25
N ILE A 303 -11.50 -10.42 -25.09
CA ILE A 303 -12.68 -11.26 -24.82
C ILE A 303 -13.86 -10.79 -25.68
N PRO A 304 -14.59 -11.71 -26.37
CA PRO A 304 -15.83 -11.35 -27.07
C PRO A 304 -16.82 -10.64 -26.15
N LEU A 305 -17.50 -9.62 -26.65
CA LEU A 305 -18.44 -8.78 -25.87
C LEU A 305 -19.42 -9.60 -25.04
N GLU A 306 -19.96 -10.66 -25.64
CA GLU A 306 -20.99 -11.49 -25.01
C GLU A 306 -20.48 -12.38 -23.90
N GLN A 307 -19.15 -12.49 -23.75
CA GLN A 307 -18.49 -13.32 -22.73
C GLN A 307 -17.84 -12.51 -21.58
N ARG A 308 -17.84 -11.17 -21.63
CA ARG A 308 -17.20 -10.32 -20.63
C ARG A 308 -17.93 -10.28 -19.28
N HIS A 309 -18.25 -11.44 -18.70
CA HIS A 309 -18.87 -11.52 -17.38
C HIS A 309 -17.86 -11.28 -16.28
N VAL A 310 -18.15 -10.32 -15.42
CA VAL A 310 -17.35 -9.92 -14.26
C VAL A 310 -18.04 -10.41 -13.00
N PHE A 311 -17.28 -11.05 -12.12
CA PHE A 311 -17.79 -11.51 -10.83
C PHE A 311 -16.88 -11.03 -9.69
N GLU A 312 -17.50 -10.50 -8.64
CA GLU A 312 -16.83 -10.11 -7.39
C GLU A 312 -17.50 -10.81 -6.19
N PRO A 313 -16.85 -11.85 -5.59
CA PRO A 313 -17.48 -12.69 -4.53
C PRO A 313 -17.76 -11.98 -3.21
N ALA A 314 -17.03 -10.90 -2.91
CA ALA A 314 -17.17 -10.07 -1.70
C ALA A 314 -17.06 -8.60 -2.12
N CYS A 315 -18.12 -8.07 -2.72
CA CYS A 315 -18.02 -6.82 -3.48
C CYS A 315 -18.00 -5.55 -2.60
N GLY A 316 -18.31 -5.63 -1.32
CA GLY A 316 -18.36 -4.47 -0.45
C GLY A 316 -19.26 -3.39 -1.04
N HIS A 317 -18.71 -2.19 -1.18
CA HIS A 317 -19.37 -1.06 -1.84
C HIS A 317 -19.19 -1.04 -3.37
N ALA A 318 -18.77 -2.16 -3.97
CA ALA A 318 -18.65 -2.42 -5.42
C ALA A 318 -17.51 -1.62 -6.13
N ALA A 319 -16.39 -1.34 -5.48
CA ALA A 319 -15.31 -0.58 -6.10
C ALA A 319 -14.76 -1.24 -7.37
N PHE A 320 -14.52 -2.55 -7.35
CA PHE A 320 -14.09 -3.30 -8.53
C PHE A 320 -15.17 -3.37 -9.61
N LEU A 321 -16.42 -3.60 -9.23
CA LEU A 321 -17.52 -3.66 -10.20
C LEU A 321 -17.73 -2.31 -10.90
N VAL A 322 -17.61 -1.19 -10.19
CA VAL A 322 -17.66 0.17 -10.74
C VAL A 322 -16.52 0.40 -11.73
N SER A 323 -15.29 0.04 -11.37
CA SER A 323 -14.14 0.20 -12.28
C SER A 323 -14.27 -0.71 -13.51
N ALA A 324 -14.67 -1.96 -13.32
CA ALA A 324 -14.95 -2.88 -14.42
C ALA A 324 -16.06 -2.37 -15.34
N MET A 325 -17.15 -1.82 -14.79
CA MET A 325 -18.26 -1.26 -15.53
C MET A 325 -17.84 -0.08 -16.41
N ARG A 326 -16.98 0.81 -15.87
CA ARG A 326 -16.38 1.92 -16.64
C ARG A 326 -15.55 1.40 -17.80
N LEU A 327 -14.72 0.37 -17.55
CA LEU A 327 -13.90 -0.26 -18.58
C LEU A 327 -14.75 -0.93 -19.65
N LEU A 328 -15.75 -1.72 -19.25
CA LEU A 328 -16.65 -2.36 -20.21
C LEU A 328 -17.43 -1.34 -21.05
N THR A 329 -17.82 -0.22 -20.46
CA THR A 329 -18.46 0.90 -21.18
C THR A 329 -17.51 1.53 -22.22
N GLU A 330 -16.26 1.75 -21.85
CA GLU A 330 -15.24 2.29 -22.77
C GLU A 330 -14.94 1.35 -23.95
N LEU A 331 -15.01 0.04 -23.69
CA LEU A 331 -14.76 -0.99 -24.71
C LEU A 331 -16.00 -1.35 -25.54
N LEU A 332 -17.14 -0.68 -25.34
CA LEU A 332 -18.31 -0.85 -26.20
C LEU A 332 -18.12 -0.19 -27.56
N PRO A 333 -18.52 -0.86 -28.66
CA PRO A 333 -18.63 -0.23 -29.96
C PRO A 333 -19.62 0.93 -29.94
N GLU A 334 -19.39 1.95 -30.78
CA GLU A 334 -20.23 3.15 -30.83
C GLU A 334 -21.69 2.82 -31.10
N GLU A 335 -21.96 1.82 -31.96
CA GLU A 335 -23.30 1.38 -32.29
C GLU A 335 -24.08 0.78 -31.09
N LYS A 336 -23.39 0.34 -30.04
CA LYS A 336 -23.97 -0.21 -28.81
C LYS A 336 -23.84 0.72 -27.60
N SER A 337 -23.47 1.98 -27.82
CA SER A 337 -23.18 2.96 -26.75
C SER A 337 -24.39 3.74 -26.25
N SER A 338 -25.56 3.64 -26.93
CA SER A 338 -26.76 4.31 -26.43
C SER A 338 -27.12 3.86 -25.01
N PRO A 339 -27.72 4.72 -24.16
CA PRO A 339 -27.98 4.40 -22.76
C PRO A 339 -28.75 3.09 -22.56
N ALA A 340 -29.76 2.81 -23.36
CA ALA A 340 -30.55 1.60 -23.27
C ALA A 340 -29.75 0.34 -23.66
N GLN A 341 -28.97 0.40 -24.74
CA GLN A 341 -28.13 -0.72 -25.20
C GLN A 341 -26.99 -0.99 -24.23
N ARG A 342 -26.33 0.07 -23.77
CA ARG A 342 -25.31 -0.01 -22.73
C ARG A 342 -25.84 -0.67 -21.46
N ARG A 343 -27.01 -0.24 -20.99
CA ARG A 343 -27.68 -0.82 -19.83
C ARG A 343 -27.99 -2.30 -20.02
N ALA A 344 -28.59 -2.66 -21.15
CA ALA A 344 -28.89 -4.05 -21.45
C ALA A 344 -27.65 -4.93 -21.50
N TYR A 345 -26.53 -4.39 -22.02
CA TYR A 345 -25.26 -5.07 -22.04
C TYR A 345 -24.69 -5.24 -20.61
N LEU A 346 -24.55 -4.17 -19.83
CA LEU A 346 -23.90 -4.17 -18.53
C LEU A 346 -24.66 -5.01 -17.50
N ARG A 347 -26.00 -4.97 -17.51
CA ARG A 347 -26.85 -5.70 -16.56
C ARG A 347 -26.55 -7.19 -16.49
N HIS A 348 -26.21 -7.79 -17.63
CA HIS A 348 -25.90 -9.22 -17.72
C HIS A 348 -24.42 -9.56 -17.53
N ARG A 349 -23.58 -8.57 -17.25
CA ARG A 349 -22.12 -8.75 -17.17
C ARG A 349 -21.55 -8.45 -15.78
N ILE A 350 -22.26 -7.73 -14.95
CA ILE A 350 -21.79 -7.27 -13.63
C ILE A 350 -22.52 -8.06 -12.54
N HIS A 351 -21.77 -8.86 -11.79
CA HIS A 351 -22.29 -9.73 -10.74
C HIS A 351 -21.47 -9.56 -9.46
N GLY A 352 -22.15 -9.48 -8.31
CA GLY A 352 -21.50 -9.36 -7.00
C GLY A 352 -22.24 -10.08 -5.90
N CYS A 353 -21.52 -10.47 -4.85
CA CYS A 353 -22.08 -11.02 -3.62
C CYS A 353 -21.58 -10.20 -2.42
N GLU A 354 -22.47 -9.88 -1.45
CA GLU A 354 -22.08 -9.11 -0.27
C GLU A 354 -22.93 -9.46 0.94
N ILE A 355 -22.27 -9.68 2.07
CA ILE A 355 -22.92 -10.03 3.35
C ILE A 355 -23.39 -8.77 4.11
N ASP A 356 -22.68 -7.63 3.94
CA ASP A 356 -23.01 -6.37 4.62
C ASP A 356 -24.14 -5.65 3.85
N ALA A 357 -25.31 -5.60 4.47
CA ALA A 357 -26.48 -4.94 3.89
C ALA A 357 -26.26 -3.44 3.63
N PHE A 358 -25.45 -2.74 4.44
CA PHE A 358 -25.17 -1.32 4.20
C PHE A 358 -24.17 -1.12 3.05
N ALA A 359 -23.15 -1.95 2.95
CA ALA A 359 -22.24 -1.96 1.80
C ALA A 359 -23.04 -2.18 0.50
N LEU A 360 -24.00 -3.08 0.52
CA LEU A 360 -24.87 -3.38 -0.62
C LEU A 360 -25.72 -2.17 -1.07
N GLU A 361 -26.24 -1.36 -0.13
CA GLU A 361 -26.96 -0.12 -0.47
C GLU A 361 -26.03 0.90 -1.15
N ILE A 362 -24.80 1.03 -0.67
CA ILE A 362 -23.79 1.89 -1.28
C ILE A 362 -23.41 1.36 -2.67
N ALA A 363 -23.23 0.06 -2.81
CA ALA A 363 -22.95 -0.59 -4.10
C ALA A 363 -24.02 -0.28 -5.14
N ARG A 364 -25.30 -0.39 -4.78
CA ARG A 364 -26.44 -0.06 -5.65
C ARG A 364 -26.39 1.38 -6.14
N LEU A 365 -26.22 2.33 -5.22
CA LEU A 365 -26.09 3.73 -5.59
C LEU A 365 -24.85 3.97 -6.48
N SER A 366 -23.73 3.38 -6.16
CA SER A 366 -22.48 3.53 -6.93
C SER A 366 -22.61 3.01 -8.36
N LEU A 367 -23.19 1.84 -8.55
CA LEU A 367 -23.46 1.29 -9.88
C LEU A 367 -24.49 2.13 -10.65
N SER A 368 -25.56 2.59 -9.98
CA SER A 368 -26.55 3.48 -10.58
C SER A 368 -25.94 4.80 -11.04
N LEU A 369 -25.06 5.40 -10.25
CA LEU A 369 -24.35 6.63 -10.63
C LEU A 369 -23.35 6.44 -11.77
N THR A 370 -22.87 5.22 -11.97
CA THR A 370 -21.92 4.91 -13.04
C THR A 370 -22.63 4.74 -14.41
N ASP A 371 -23.90 4.37 -14.42
CA ASP A 371 -24.70 4.17 -15.66
C ASP A 371 -25.94 5.07 -15.74
N ILE A 372 -25.78 6.35 -15.48
CA ILE A 372 -26.87 7.33 -15.67
C ILE A 372 -27.25 7.43 -17.18
N PRO A 373 -28.55 7.54 -17.51
CA PRO A 373 -29.71 7.77 -16.64
C PRO A 373 -30.45 6.52 -16.19
N ASN A 374 -29.89 5.35 -16.37
CA ASN A 374 -30.59 4.09 -16.17
C ASN A 374 -30.90 3.80 -14.70
N PRO A 375 -32.02 3.11 -14.40
CA PRO A 375 -32.34 2.70 -13.04
C PRO A 375 -31.44 1.54 -12.57
N ASP A 376 -31.55 1.18 -11.31
CA ASP A 376 -30.90 0.01 -10.73
C ASP A 376 -31.46 -1.32 -11.31
N GLY A 377 -31.24 -2.40 -10.67
CA GLY A 377 -31.54 -3.77 -11.08
C GLY A 377 -30.28 -4.53 -11.45
N TRP A 378 -29.16 -4.23 -10.76
CA TRP A 378 -27.90 -4.95 -10.85
C TRP A 378 -27.99 -6.29 -10.12
N ASP A 379 -27.31 -7.31 -10.64
CA ASP A 379 -27.27 -8.65 -10.03
C ASP A 379 -26.30 -8.65 -8.84
N LEU A 380 -26.73 -8.06 -7.73
CA LEU A 380 -26.06 -8.03 -6.45
C LEU A 380 -26.75 -8.99 -5.48
N ILE A 381 -26.08 -10.09 -5.15
CA ILE A 381 -26.60 -11.15 -4.31
C ILE A 381 -26.34 -10.82 -2.83
N PRO A 382 -27.41 -10.57 -2.03
CA PRO A 382 -27.24 -10.36 -0.59
C PRO A 382 -26.98 -11.70 0.11
N GLY A 383 -25.98 -11.76 0.98
CA GLY A 383 -25.74 -12.92 1.84
C GLY A 383 -24.29 -13.37 1.90
N ASP A 384 -24.08 -14.41 2.64
CA ASP A 384 -22.76 -15.00 2.86
C ASP A 384 -22.35 -15.81 1.63
N MET A 385 -21.21 -15.45 1.04
CA MET A 385 -20.68 -16.12 -0.15
C MET A 385 -20.37 -17.62 0.08
N PHE A 386 -20.16 -18.05 1.31
CA PHE A 386 -19.86 -19.46 1.60
C PHE A 386 -21.12 -20.33 1.76
N GLU A 387 -22.32 -19.73 1.86
CA GLU A 387 -23.57 -20.48 1.92
C GLU A 387 -24.00 -20.96 0.53
N GLY A 388 -24.36 -22.23 0.42
CA GLY A 388 -24.79 -22.84 -0.85
C GLY A 388 -23.66 -22.94 -1.87
N ASP A 389 -24.04 -22.89 -3.14
CA ASP A 389 -23.18 -23.05 -4.31
C ASP A 389 -23.09 -21.79 -5.19
N THR A 390 -23.43 -20.63 -4.60
CA THR A 390 -23.44 -19.34 -5.32
C THR A 390 -22.07 -18.98 -5.87
N LEU A 391 -20.99 -19.24 -5.11
CA LEU A 391 -19.62 -19.00 -5.55
C LEU A 391 -19.30 -19.76 -6.84
N GLU A 392 -19.58 -21.06 -6.83
CA GLU A 392 -19.28 -21.98 -7.94
C GLU A 392 -20.16 -21.67 -9.17
N GLN A 393 -21.44 -21.38 -8.96
CA GLN A 393 -22.37 -21.04 -10.04
C GLN A 393 -21.98 -19.76 -10.77
N GLN A 394 -21.58 -18.72 -10.04
CA GLN A 394 -21.14 -17.46 -10.63
C GLN A 394 -19.76 -17.59 -11.25
N ALA A 395 -18.85 -18.34 -10.62
CA ALA A 395 -17.51 -18.60 -11.14
C ALA A 395 -17.53 -19.27 -12.53
N ARG A 396 -18.45 -20.24 -12.74
CA ARG A 396 -18.62 -20.94 -14.06
C ARG A 396 -18.95 -19.99 -15.21
N LYS A 397 -19.50 -18.82 -14.92
CA LYS A 397 -19.87 -17.82 -15.93
C LYS A 397 -18.80 -16.72 -16.06
N ALA A 398 -17.99 -16.55 -15.05
CA ALA A 398 -17.08 -15.41 -14.92
C ALA A 398 -15.86 -15.55 -15.84
N MET A 399 -15.73 -14.66 -16.82
CA MET A 399 -14.51 -14.49 -17.60
C MET A 399 -13.54 -13.49 -16.94
N VAL A 400 -14.00 -12.71 -15.96
CA VAL A 400 -13.18 -11.80 -15.17
C VAL A 400 -13.57 -11.95 -13.71
N LEU A 401 -12.67 -12.48 -12.90
CA LEU A 401 -12.79 -12.55 -11.45
C LEU A 401 -11.99 -11.41 -10.82
N LEU A 402 -12.66 -10.57 -10.08
CA LEU A 402 -12.06 -9.50 -9.29
C LEU A 402 -12.40 -9.74 -7.82
N ALA A 403 -11.42 -9.70 -6.93
CA ALA A 403 -11.71 -9.95 -5.52
C ALA A 403 -10.69 -9.31 -4.58
N ASN A 404 -11.20 -8.78 -3.47
CA ASN A 404 -10.46 -8.52 -2.25
C ASN A 404 -11.19 -9.23 -1.10
N PRO A 405 -11.02 -10.57 -0.97
CA PRO A 405 -11.75 -11.35 0.02
C PRO A 405 -11.28 -11.03 1.44
N PRO A 406 -12.10 -11.34 2.47
CA PRO A 406 -11.70 -11.16 3.86
C PRO A 406 -10.45 -11.97 4.20
N PHE A 407 -9.48 -11.34 4.92
CA PHE A 407 -8.18 -11.93 5.24
C PHE A 407 -8.18 -12.77 6.51
N GLU A 408 -9.30 -12.76 7.29
CA GLU A 408 -9.39 -13.45 8.56
C GLU A 408 -9.45 -14.96 8.42
N ASN A 409 -9.10 -15.60 9.52
CA ASN A 409 -9.37 -17.02 9.71
C ASN A 409 -10.80 -17.24 10.22
N PHE A 410 -11.41 -18.35 9.83
CA PHE A 410 -12.63 -18.82 10.46
C PHE A 410 -12.37 -19.09 11.95
N LYS A 411 -13.17 -18.48 12.82
CA LYS A 411 -13.15 -18.74 14.27
C LYS A 411 -13.80 -20.09 14.58
N GLY A 412 -13.59 -20.59 15.79
CA GLY A 412 -14.23 -21.84 16.22
C GLY A 412 -15.75 -21.79 16.13
N ASP A 413 -16.35 -20.67 16.56
CA ASP A 413 -17.80 -20.46 16.48
C ASP A 413 -18.31 -20.39 15.04
N ASP A 414 -17.56 -19.79 14.12
CA ASP A 414 -17.90 -19.74 12.69
C ASP A 414 -17.98 -21.17 12.13
N ARG A 415 -16.99 -22.01 12.42
CA ARG A 415 -16.96 -23.41 11.95
C ARG A 415 -18.15 -24.22 12.47
N VAL A 416 -18.51 -24.02 13.73
CA VAL A 416 -19.72 -24.66 14.31
C VAL A 416 -20.99 -24.17 13.61
N TRP A 417 -21.05 -22.88 13.29
CA TRP A 417 -22.20 -22.28 12.61
C TRP A 417 -22.34 -22.80 11.18
N TYR A 418 -21.26 -22.84 10.40
CA TYR A 418 -21.26 -23.38 9.03
C TYR A 418 -21.58 -24.87 9.00
N ALA A 419 -21.05 -25.65 9.95
CA ALA A 419 -21.36 -27.07 10.07
C ALA A 419 -22.86 -27.32 10.33
N LYS A 420 -23.54 -26.49 11.15
CA LYS A 420 -25.00 -26.53 11.33
C LYS A 420 -25.77 -26.27 10.04
N LYS A 421 -25.23 -25.44 9.15
CA LYS A 421 -25.78 -25.15 7.84
C LYS A 421 -25.37 -26.16 6.75
N LYS A 422 -24.66 -27.22 7.11
CA LYS A 422 -24.14 -28.25 6.21
C LYS A 422 -23.15 -27.70 5.18
N VAL A 423 -22.44 -26.61 5.53
CA VAL A 423 -21.36 -26.06 4.73
C VAL A 423 -20.03 -26.64 5.24
N GLU A 424 -19.30 -27.32 4.37
CA GLU A 424 -18.00 -27.86 4.66
C GLU A 424 -16.92 -26.78 4.38
N LEU A 425 -16.05 -26.53 5.37
CA LEU A 425 -14.94 -25.60 5.25
C LEU A 425 -13.62 -26.38 5.28
N ASN A 426 -12.92 -26.38 4.17
CA ASN A 426 -11.69 -27.15 3.98
C ASN A 426 -10.45 -26.40 4.47
N TYR A 427 -10.50 -25.06 4.50
CA TYR A 427 -9.36 -24.21 4.86
C TYR A 427 -9.64 -23.40 6.14
N VAL A 428 -8.56 -22.94 6.77
CA VAL A 428 -8.63 -22.12 7.99
C VAL A 428 -8.90 -20.65 7.64
N ASN A 429 -8.35 -20.20 6.53
CA ASN A 429 -8.40 -18.81 6.08
C ASN A 429 -9.53 -18.61 5.06
N LYS A 430 -10.33 -17.55 5.21
CA LYS A 430 -11.46 -17.22 4.33
C LYS A 430 -11.03 -16.96 2.89
N THR A 431 -9.90 -16.23 2.68
CA THR A 431 -9.35 -16.00 1.33
C THR A 431 -9.01 -17.32 0.63
N THR A 432 -8.34 -18.25 1.34
CA THR A 432 -7.95 -19.55 0.78
C THR A 432 -9.16 -20.41 0.47
N GLU A 433 -10.17 -20.44 1.34
CA GLU A 433 -11.44 -21.17 1.13
C GLU A 433 -12.17 -20.63 -0.11
N MET A 434 -12.31 -19.32 -0.23
CA MET A 434 -12.96 -18.70 -1.40
C MET A 434 -12.24 -19.06 -2.69
N LEU A 435 -10.90 -18.90 -2.73
CA LEU A 435 -10.12 -19.22 -3.92
C LEU A 435 -10.17 -20.70 -4.28
N ALA A 436 -10.16 -21.61 -3.29
CA ALA A 436 -10.26 -23.06 -3.53
C ALA A 436 -11.58 -23.44 -4.18
N ARG A 437 -12.68 -22.74 -3.85
CA ARG A 437 -14.00 -22.99 -4.43
C ARG A 437 -14.19 -22.34 -5.82
N VAL A 438 -13.58 -21.18 -6.04
CA VAL A 438 -13.83 -20.38 -7.26
C VAL A 438 -12.87 -20.76 -8.40
N LEU A 439 -11.56 -20.92 -8.14
CA LEU A 439 -10.56 -21.09 -9.20
C LEU A 439 -10.77 -22.33 -10.08
N PRO A 440 -11.13 -23.50 -9.55
CA PRO A 440 -11.40 -24.69 -10.39
C PRO A 440 -12.55 -24.47 -11.36
N GLU A 441 -13.57 -23.71 -10.96
CA GLU A 441 -14.81 -23.50 -11.69
C GLU A 441 -14.71 -22.43 -12.80
N LEU A 442 -13.68 -21.58 -12.77
CA LEU A 442 -13.51 -20.55 -13.79
C LEU A 442 -13.33 -21.17 -15.18
N PRO A 443 -13.92 -20.60 -16.25
CA PRO A 443 -13.73 -21.07 -17.62
C PRO A 443 -12.27 -20.91 -18.09
N SER A 444 -11.87 -21.71 -19.08
CA SER A 444 -10.58 -21.51 -19.76
C SER A 444 -10.51 -20.12 -20.38
N GLY A 445 -9.39 -19.44 -20.22
CA GLY A 445 -9.20 -18.05 -20.66
C GLY A 445 -9.67 -17.01 -19.66
N ALA A 446 -10.32 -17.39 -18.56
CA ALA A 446 -10.76 -16.45 -17.52
C ALA A 446 -9.60 -15.66 -16.92
N LEU A 447 -9.84 -14.41 -16.61
CA LEU A 447 -8.90 -13.45 -16.06
C LEU A 447 -9.09 -13.34 -14.54
N LEU A 448 -7.98 -13.22 -13.84
CA LEU A 448 -7.91 -13.12 -12.38
C LEU A 448 -7.22 -11.84 -11.97
N GLY A 449 -7.89 -11.02 -11.16
CA GLY A 449 -7.30 -9.86 -10.49
C GLY A 449 -7.69 -9.88 -9.01
N ILE A 450 -6.80 -10.39 -8.15
CA ILE A 450 -7.12 -10.60 -6.73
C ILE A 450 -6.14 -9.93 -5.80
N VAL A 451 -6.66 -9.52 -4.65
CA VAL A 451 -5.87 -9.07 -3.50
C VAL A 451 -5.89 -10.18 -2.46
N VAL A 452 -4.72 -10.56 -1.98
CA VAL A 452 -4.54 -11.61 -0.98
C VAL A 452 -3.65 -11.12 0.16
N PRO A 453 -3.77 -11.65 1.39
CA PRO A 453 -2.75 -11.39 2.41
C PRO A 453 -1.42 -11.99 1.98
N GLN A 454 -0.30 -11.30 2.23
CA GLN A 454 1.02 -11.83 1.82
C GLN A 454 1.30 -13.23 2.36
N GLY A 455 0.78 -13.56 3.54
CA GLY A 455 0.87 -14.90 4.08
C GLY A 455 0.30 -16.01 3.18
N PHE A 456 -0.60 -15.69 2.24
CA PHE A 456 -1.08 -16.63 1.23
C PHE A 456 0.05 -17.12 0.32
N LEU A 457 1.06 -16.26 0.06
CA LEU A 457 2.14 -16.56 -0.90
C LEU A 457 3.07 -17.70 -0.44
N ASN A 458 3.13 -17.98 0.89
CA ASN A 458 4.01 -19.02 1.46
C ASN A 458 3.37 -19.88 2.54
N SER A 459 2.11 -19.65 2.96
CA SER A 459 1.44 -20.44 3.99
C SER A 459 1.28 -21.90 3.56
N LYS A 460 1.64 -22.86 4.43
CA LYS A 460 1.42 -24.29 4.21
C LYS A 460 -0.04 -24.63 3.95
N ASN A 461 -0.97 -23.93 4.63
CA ASN A 461 -2.40 -24.16 4.48
C ASN A 461 -2.95 -23.74 3.11
N SER A 462 -2.24 -22.89 2.37
CA SER A 462 -2.66 -22.42 1.04
C SER A 462 -1.93 -23.14 -0.11
N THR A 463 -1.10 -24.14 0.18
CA THR A 463 -0.34 -24.90 -0.82
C THR A 463 -1.20 -25.42 -1.98
N PRO A 464 -2.35 -26.12 -1.74
CA PRO A 464 -3.14 -26.65 -2.86
C PRO A 464 -3.66 -25.58 -3.81
N VAL A 465 -4.02 -24.40 -3.27
CA VAL A 465 -4.52 -23.26 -4.09
C VAL A 465 -3.38 -22.63 -4.88
N ARG A 466 -2.18 -22.52 -4.31
CA ARG A 466 -1.01 -22.03 -5.04
C ARG A 466 -0.55 -23.03 -6.13
N GLU A 467 -0.63 -24.32 -5.85
CA GLU A 467 -0.37 -25.35 -6.85
C GLU A 467 -1.30 -25.20 -8.06
N LEU A 468 -2.60 -25.02 -7.82
CA LEU A 468 -3.58 -24.74 -8.87
C LEU A 468 -3.23 -23.46 -9.66
N LEU A 469 -2.88 -22.37 -8.96
CA LEU A 469 -2.49 -21.10 -9.59
C LEU A 469 -1.22 -21.25 -10.44
N THR A 470 -0.23 -21.99 -9.97
CA THR A 470 1.04 -22.14 -10.69
C THR A 470 0.97 -23.14 -11.85
N THR A 471 0.00 -24.05 -11.85
CA THR A 471 -0.14 -25.11 -12.89
C THR A 471 -1.19 -24.77 -13.94
N GLU A 472 -2.36 -24.22 -13.54
CA GLU A 472 -3.46 -23.97 -14.45
C GLU A 472 -3.58 -22.52 -14.92
N PHE A 473 -2.86 -21.59 -14.29
CA PHE A 473 -2.91 -20.17 -14.64
C PHE A 473 -1.55 -19.68 -15.13
N GLU A 474 -1.58 -18.85 -16.16
CA GLU A 474 -0.46 -18.01 -16.57
C GLU A 474 -0.43 -16.78 -15.65
N LEU A 475 0.54 -16.72 -14.75
CA LEU A 475 0.73 -15.61 -13.83
C LEU A 475 1.40 -14.45 -14.57
N GLN A 476 0.74 -13.31 -14.66
CA GLN A 476 1.34 -12.12 -15.27
C GLN A 476 2.14 -11.31 -14.26
N GLU A 477 1.56 -11.11 -13.07
CA GLU A 477 2.17 -10.24 -12.08
C GLU A 477 1.82 -10.67 -10.64
N ILE A 478 2.80 -10.55 -9.77
CA ILE A 478 2.67 -10.61 -8.30
C ILE A 478 3.23 -9.29 -7.77
N CYS A 479 2.38 -8.44 -7.18
CA CYS A 479 2.78 -7.15 -6.63
C CYS A 479 2.54 -7.13 -5.12
N MET A 480 3.60 -7.02 -4.33
CA MET A 480 3.55 -7.04 -2.86
C MET A 480 3.54 -5.63 -2.30
N PHE A 481 2.71 -5.40 -1.28
CA PHE A 481 2.51 -4.11 -0.65
C PHE A 481 2.78 -4.18 0.86
N PRO A 482 3.33 -3.12 1.47
CA PRO A 482 3.54 -3.04 2.91
C PRO A 482 2.20 -2.99 3.67
N ASP A 483 2.27 -3.04 5.00
CA ASP A 483 1.11 -2.78 5.84
C ASP A 483 0.57 -1.35 5.64
N LYS A 484 -0.69 -1.11 6.05
CA LYS A 484 -1.40 0.19 5.94
C LYS A 484 -1.74 0.68 4.52
N VAL A 485 -1.63 -0.14 3.51
CA VAL A 485 -2.22 0.15 2.20
C VAL A 485 -3.73 0.26 2.32
N PHE A 486 -4.33 -0.58 3.14
CA PHE A 486 -5.74 -0.51 3.51
C PHE A 486 -5.91 0.32 4.79
N THR A 487 -6.80 1.30 4.77
CA THR A 487 -6.97 2.32 5.83
C THR A 487 -7.14 1.74 7.24
N PHE A 488 -7.69 0.54 7.37
CA PHE A 488 -7.99 -0.10 8.65
C PHE A 488 -7.36 -1.47 8.85
N SER A 489 -6.45 -1.88 7.97
CA SER A 489 -5.72 -3.14 8.07
C SER A 489 -4.24 -2.91 8.28
N GLU A 490 -3.67 -3.62 9.23
CA GLU A 490 -2.22 -3.70 9.42
C GLU A 490 -1.64 -4.93 8.67
N ALA A 491 -2.42 -5.58 7.81
CA ALA A 491 -1.98 -6.74 7.05
C ALA A 491 -1.20 -6.31 5.80
N GLU A 492 -0.04 -6.90 5.63
CA GLU A 492 0.69 -6.86 4.36
C GLU A 492 -0.10 -7.63 3.32
N SER A 493 -0.22 -7.10 2.11
CA SER A 493 -1.04 -7.66 1.04
C SER A 493 -0.24 -7.87 -0.25
N ALA A 494 -0.79 -8.68 -1.13
CA ALA A 494 -0.26 -8.86 -2.48
C ALA A 494 -1.42 -8.85 -3.50
N VAL A 495 -1.13 -8.34 -4.69
CA VAL A 495 -2.00 -8.43 -5.86
C VAL A 495 -1.46 -9.55 -6.75
N ILE A 496 -2.35 -10.41 -7.22
CA ILE A 496 -2.06 -11.44 -8.23
C ILE A 496 -2.91 -11.15 -9.45
N VAL A 497 -2.25 -11.02 -10.61
CA VAL A 497 -2.87 -10.89 -11.93
C VAL A 497 -2.52 -12.11 -12.75
N ALA A 498 -3.53 -12.83 -13.25
CA ALA A 498 -3.33 -14.08 -13.96
C ALA A 498 -4.42 -14.32 -15.02
N ARG A 499 -4.19 -15.30 -15.91
CA ARG A 499 -5.16 -15.80 -16.88
C ARG A 499 -5.23 -17.32 -16.79
N LYS A 500 -6.43 -17.92 -16.73
CA LYS A 500 -6.61 -19.38 -16.69
C LYS A 500 -6.33 -19.97 -18.06
N ARG A 501 -5.07 -20.34 -18.28
CA ARG A 501 -4.61 -21.06 -19.47
C ARG A 501 -3.28 -21.76 -19.19
N SER A 502 -3.00 -22.80 -19.98
CA SER A 502 -1.66 -23.41 -19.96
C SER A 502 -0.60 -22.37 -20.40
N TRP A 503 0.56 -22.42 -19.75
CA TRP A 503 1.68 -21.53 -20.02
C TRP A 503 2.90 -22.30 -20.53
N THR A 504 3.84 -21.59 -21.15
CA THR A 504 5.06 -22.20 -21.69
C THR A 504 6.14 -22.28 -20.62
N THR A 505 7.07 -23.22 -20.75
CA THR A 505 8.20 -23.42 -19.82
C THR A 505 9.17 -22.24 -19.71
N LYS A 506 8.97 -21.16 -20.46
CA LYS A 506 9.77 -19.91 -20.40
C LYS A 506 8.93 -18.70 -20.06
N HIS A 507 7.79 -18.89 -19.39
CA HIS A 507 6.92 -17.76 -19.03
C HIS A 507 7.49 -17.03 -17.82
N LEU A 508 7.69 -15.69 -17.98
CA LEU A 508 8.26 -14.82 -16.96
C LEU A 508 7.15 -14.06 -16.22
N VAL A 509 7.02 -14.31 -14.94
CA VAL A 509 6.14 -13.59 -14.03
C VAL A 509 6.82 -12.30 -13.56
N ARG A 510 6.14 -11.17 -13.68
CA ARG A 510 6.61 -9.90 -13.11
C ARG A 510 6.39 -9.91 -11.61
N VAL A 511 7.44 -9.72 -10.82
CA VAL A 511 7.35 -9.62 -9.36
C VAL A 511 7.77 -8.21 -8.93
N ARG A 512 6.91 -7.56 -8.16
CA ARG A 512 7.10 -6.19 -7.68
C ARG A 512 7.01 -6.14 -6.16
N HIS A 513 7.88 -5.34 -5.54
CA HIS A 513 7.83 -5.02 -4.12
C HIS A 513 7.68 -3.51 -3.96
N ILE A 514 6.55 -3.08 -3.47
CA ILE A 514 6.30 -1.67 -3.18
C ILE A 514 6.69 -1.42 -1.72
N ARG A 515 7.69 -0.58 -1.49
CA ARG A 515 8.14 -0.20 -0.15
C ARG A 515 7.24 0.88 0.44
N GLU A 516 7.23 1.03 1.77
CA GLU A 516 6.39 2.04 2.46
C GLU A 516 6.67 3.46 1.92
N GLN A 517 7.92 3.79 1.65
CA GLN A 517 8.34 5.09 1.09
C GLN A 517 7.92 5.31 -0.37
N GLU A 518 7.61 4.24 -1.10
CA GLU A 518 7.25 4.28 -2.52
C GLU A 518 5.74 4.33 -2.75
N ILE A 519 4.93 4.18 -1.70
CA ILE A 519 3.45 4.13 -1.81
C ILE A 519 2.91 5.38 -2.51
N GLU A 520 3.40 6.57 -2.17
CA GLU A 520 2.92 7.81 -2.79
C GLU A 520 3.32 7.90 -4.28
N ALA A 521 4.55 7.51 -4.62
CA ALA A 521 4.99 7.43 -6.02
C ALA A 521 4.19 6.37 -6.79
N PHE A 522 3.94 5.21 -6.16
CA PHE A 522 3.10 4.17 -6.76
C PHE A 522 1.66 4.66 -6.97
N ARG A 523 1.06 5.36 -6.00
CA ARG A 523 -0.27 5.98 -6.16
C ARG A 523 -0.33 6.95 -7.32
N ALA A 524 0.73 7.74 -7.52
CA ALA A 524 0.78 8.74 -8.57
C ALA A 524 1.02 8.15 -9.96
N THR A 525 1.94 7.21 -10.11
CA THR A 525 2.45 6.77 -11.42
C THR A 525 2.56 5.26 -11.61
N TYR A 526 2.19 4.47 -10.59
CA TYR A 526 2.40 3.00 -10.54
C TYR A 526 3.87 2.58 -10.74
N SER A 527 4.81 3.48 -10.48
CA SER A 527 6.25 3.21 -10.51
C SER A 527 6.72 2.52 -9.24
N ASP A 528 7.80 1.78 -9.34
CA ASP A 528 8.47 1.05 -8.26
C ASP A 528 9.98 0.99 -8.53
N SER A 529 10.77 0.81 -7.47
CA SER A 529 12.21 0.59 -7.57
C SER A 529 12.59 -0.90 -7.66
N SER A 530 11.68 -1.80 -7.28
CA SER A 530 11.93 -3.25 -7.19
C SER A 530 11.02 -4.03 -8.12
N ASN A 531 11.51 -4.31 -9.33
CA ASN A 531 10.79 -5.01 -10.37
C ASN A 531 11.69 -6.12 -10.95
N SER A 532 11.33 -7.37 -10.66
CA SER A 532 12.05 -8.54 -11.15
C SER A 532 11.14 -9.40 -12.02
N ARG A 533 11.75 -10.25 -12.84
CA ARG A 533 11.06 -11.26 -13.63
C ARG A 533 11.53 -12.64 -13.21
N VAL A 534 10.61 -13.52 -12.86
CA VAL A 534 10.87 -14.87 -12.36
C VAL A 534 10.21 -15.87 -13.28
N ASP A 535 10.91 -16.94 -13.62
CA ASP A 535 10.33 -18.03 -14.42
C ASP A 535 9.22 -18.71 -13.60
N GLN A 536 8.04 -18.85 -14.18
CA GLN A 536 6.91 -19.52 -13.52
C GLN A 536 7.20 -20.98 -13.23
N ALA A 537 7.99 -21.66 -14.05
CA ALA A 537 8.43 -23.03 -13.79
C ALA A 537 9.25 -23.12 -12.50
N ALA A 538 10.09 -22.13 -12.23
CA ALA A 538 10.84 -22.06 -10.97
C ALA A 538 9.90 -21.84 -9.76
N LEU A 539 8.84 -21.04 -9.89
CA LEU A 539 7.84 -20.87 -8.83
C LEU A 539 7.06 -22.16 -8.57
N ALA A 540 6.64 -22.84 -9.63
CA ALA A 540 5.89 -24.10 -9.54
C ALA A 540 6.72 -25.25 -8.93
N SER A 541 8.05 -25.24 -9.12
CA SER A 541 8.95 -26.28 -8.59
C SER A 541 9.37 -26.06 -7.13
N ARG A 542 9.09 -24.90 -6.55
CA ARG A 542 9.39 -24.63 -5.14
C ARG A 542 8.57 -25.49 -4.20
N GLN A 543 9.12 -25.80 -3.04
CA GLN A 543 8.39 -26.52 -2.00
C GLN A 543 7.10 -25.76 -1.64
N GLY A 544 5.92 -26.40 -1.76
CA GLY A 544 4.63 -25.78 -1.52
C GLY A 544 4.25 -24.71 -2.54
N CYS A 545 4.85 -24.70 -3.73
CA CYS A 545 4.62 -23.73 -4.81
C CYS A 545 4.64 -22.27 -4.28
N GLU A 546 5.65 -21.93 -3.50
CA GLU A 546 5.77 -20.63 -2.89
C GLU A 546 5.90 -19.51 -3.93
N LEU A 547 4.99 -18.55 -3.86
CA LEU A 547 4.94 -17.38 -4.74
C LEU A 547 5.72 -16.20 -4.17
N LEU A 548 6.16 -16.30 -2.92
CA LEU A 548 6.99 -15.27 -2.30
C LEU A 548 8.35 -15.21 -2.97
N GLN A 549 8.71 -14.03 -3.45
CA GLN A 549 10.06 -13.74 -3.91
C GLN A 549 10.72 -12.81 -2.90
N PRO A 550 11.73 -13.29 -2.15
CA PRO A 550 12.48 -12.40 -1.25
C PRO A 550 13.18 -11.30 -2.06
N GLN A 551 13.22 -10.09 -1.51
CA GLN A 551 14.11 -9.06 -2.05
C GLN A 551 15.56 -9.53 -1.93
N LEU A 552 16.47 -9.01 -2.76
CA LEU A 552 17.86 -9.46 -2.83
C LEU A 552 18.00 -10.95 -3.19
N GLY A 553 17.16 -11.47 -4.09
CA GLY A 553 17.11 -12.90 -4.45
C GLY A 553 18.48 -13.46 -4.84
N GLU A 554 19.23 -12.79 -5.71
CA GLU A 554 20.57 -13.19 -6.16
C GLU A 554 21.55 -13.34 -4.97
N LEU A 555 21.44 -12.47 -3.96
CA LEU A 555 22.23 -12.60 -2.75
C LEU A 555 21.89 -13.89 -1.99
N TRP A 556 20.61 -14.18 -1.81
CA TRP A 556 20.18 -15.37 -1.08
C TRP A 556 20.53 -16.65 -1.84
N ASP A 557 20.42 -16.64 -3.17
CA ASP A 557 20.83 -17.76 -4.02
C ASP A 557 22.35 -18.05 -3.88
N ALA A 558 23.18 -17.01 -3.82
CA ALA A 558 24.62 -17.16 -3.57
C ALA A 558 24.92 -17.74 -2.18
N LEU A 559 24.03 -17.53 -1.19
CA LEU A 559 24.23 -17.97 0.19
C LEU A 559 23.62 -19.33 0.52
N VAL A 560 22.82 -19.92 -0.37
CA VAL A 560 22.15 -21.22 -0.16
C VAL A 560 23.11 -22.35 0.23
N GLN A 561 24.36 -22.30 -0.25
CA GLN A 561 25.39 -23.29 0.04
C GLN A 561 25.89 -23.27 1.50
N PHE A 562 25.65 -22.20 2.25
CA PHE A 562 26.16 -22.09 3.61
C PHE A 562 25.31 -22.86 4.63
N PRO A 563 25.92 -23.37 5.73
CA PRO A 563 25.17 -23.96 6.83
C PRO A 563 24.20 -22.96 7.46
N GLN A 564 23.14 -23.47 8.04
CA GLN A 564 22.15 -22.66 8.74
C GLN A 564 22.64 -22.28 10.14
N LEU A 565 22.21 -21.12 10.65
CA LEU A 565 22.57 -20.59 11.97
C LEU A 565 22.30 -21.59 13.11
N GLN A 566 21.23 -22.38 13.00
CA GLN A 566 20.89 -23.41 14.01
C GLN A 566 21.98 -24.47 14.21
N THR A 567 22.91 -24.64 13.29
CA THR A 567 24.03 -25.58 13.44
C THR A 567 25.10 -25.10 14.41
N ALA A 568 25.23 -23.78 14.60
CA ALA A 568 26.23 -23.15 15.45
C ALA A 568 25.64 -22.40 16.66
N VAL A 569 24.35 -22.02 16.59
CA VAL A 569 23.67 -21.24 17.61
C VAL A 569 22.33 -21.89 17.97
N ALA A 570 22.13 -22.18 19.24
CA ALA A 570 20.84 -22.66 19.78
C ALA A 570 19.90 -21.46 19.96
N LEU A 571 18.89 -21.39 19.08
CA LEU A 571 17.87 -20.35 19.08
C LEU A 571 16.57 -20.83 19.71
N GLY A 572 15.95 -20.00 20.56
CA GLY A 572 14.66 -20.32 21.14
C GLY A 572 13.90 -19.09 21.63
N GLN A 573 12.57 -19.22 21.74
CA GLN A 573 11.74 -18.18 22.32
C GLN A 573 11.77 -18.25 23.85
N GLY A 574 11.64 -17.12 24.52
CA GLY A 574 11.52 -17.02 25.97
C GLY A 574 10.27 -17.70 26.54
N PHE A 575 10.17 -17.80 27.85
CA PHE A 575 9.05 -18.41 28.57
C PHE A 575 7.77 -17.58 28.45
N ALA A 576 6.60 -18.21 28.61
CA ALA A 576 5.32 -17.53 28.68
C ALA A 576 4.60 -17.82 30.01
N PHE A 577 4.04 -16.77 30.62
CA PHE A 577 3.17 -16.90 31.77
C PHE A 577 1.80 -17.48 31.39
N LYS A 578 1.10 -18.07 32.34
CA LYS A 578 -0.31 -18.46 32.21
C LYS A 578 -1.18 -17.19 32.17
N GLY A 579 -2.09 -17.10 31.22
CA GLY A 579 -3.05 -15.99 31.12
C GLY A 579 -4.21 -16.12 32.12
N SER A 580 -4.54 -17.34 32.52
CA SER A 580 -5.63 -17.69 33.46
C SER A 580 -5.25 -18.93 34.31
N GLY A 581 -5.95 -19.17 35.39
CA GLY A 581 -5.68 -20.32 36.26
C GLY A 581 -4.40 -20.16 37.10
N LEU A 582 -3.98 -18.95 37.40
CA LEU A 582 -2.90 -18.70 38.36
C LEU A 582 -3.36 -19.04 39.78
N PRO A 583 -2.47 -19.63 40.63
CA PRO A 583 -2.78 -19.84 42.05
C PRO A 583 -3.12 -18.51 42.74
N LYS A 584 -4.07 -18.51 43.63
CA LYS A 584 -4.52 -17.33 44.38
C LYS A 584 -3.32 -16.71 45.14
N GLY A 585 -3.01 -15.45 44.87
CA GLY A 585 -1.88 -14.74 45.49
C GLY A 585 -0.50 -15.04 44.87
N ALA A 586 -0.42 -15.76 43.73
CA ALA A 586 0.85 -16.04 43.07
C ALA A 586 1.42 -14.78 42.38
N THR A 587 2.63 -14.40 42.77
CA THR A 587 3.40 -13.34 42.07
C THR A 587 4.10 -13.95 40.86
N THR A 588 3.88 -13.37 39.67
CA THR A 588 4.54 -13.79 38.44
C THR A 588 5.91 -13.13 38.28
N PHE A 589 5.97 -11.82 38.50
CA PHE A 589 7.21 -11.05 38.55
C PHE A 589 7.04 -9.78 39.40
N SER A 590 8.16 -9.21 39.85
CA SER A 590 8.20 -8.00 40.67
C SER A 590 9.50 -7.22 40.44
N ALA A 591 9.49 -5.93 40.73
CA ALA A 591 10.71 -5.11 40.76
C ALA A 591 11.58 -5.39 41.99
N THR A 592 10.95 -5.94 43.09
CA THR A 592 11.64 -6.31 44.34
C THR A 592 11.76 -7.81 44.47
N PRO A 593 12.83 -8.33 45.12
CA PRO A 593 13.01 -9.76 45.31
C PRO A 593 11.91 -10.38 46.16
N PHE A 594 11.51 -11.62 45.85
CA PHE A 594 10.59 -12.44 46.62
C PHE A 594 11.07 -13.91 46.66
N SER A 595 10.58 -14.69 47.57
CA SER A 595 11.04 -16.06 47.77
C SER A 595 10.89 -16.92 46.51
N GLY A 596 11.94 -17.61 46.10
CA GLY A 596 11.98 -18.46 44.90
C GLY A 596 12.02 -17.72 43.58
N ALA A 597 12.24 -16.39 43.57
CA ALA A 597 12.39 -15.60 42.37
C ALA A 597 13.82 -15.65 41.84
N THR A 598 13.95 -15.52 40.54
CA THR A 598 15.20 -15.44 39.77
C THR A 598 15.22 -14.13 38.98
N LYS A 599 16.37 -13.53 38.78
CA LYS A 599 16.50 -12.35 37.91
C LYS A 599 16.16 -12.68 36.45
N GLY A 600 15.45 -11.79 35.80
CA GLY A 600 15.06 -11.98 34.39
C GLY A 600 14.58 -10.72 33.71
N PHE A 601 14.44 -10.79 32.38
CA PHE A 601 13.93 -9.75 31.52
C PHE A 601 12.49 -10.07 31.07
N ILE A 602 11.55 -9.19 31.37
CA ILE A 602 10.11 -9.40 31.10
C ILE A 602 9.65 -8.62 29.88
N HIS A 603 10.05 -7.36 29.75
CA HIS A 603 9.64 -6.44 28.69
C HIS A 603 10.82 -6.05 27.83
N PHE A 604 10.64 -6.11 26.50
CA PHE A 604 11.60 -5.57 25.55
C PHE A 604 11.26 -4.11 25.30
N ASP A 605 12.15 -3.20 25.65
CA ASP A 605 12.03 -1.79 25.31
C ASP A 605 12.63 -1.54 23.93
N SER A 606 11.81 -1.02 23.00
CA SER A 606 12.24 -0.69 21.64
C SER A 606 13.28 0.44 21.58
N ASN A 607 13.38 1.27 22.62
CA ASN A 607 14.33 2.39 22.68
C ASN A 607 15.73 1.99 23.13
N LEU A 608 15.92 0.76 23.62
CA LEU A 608 17.25 0.28 24.03
C LEU A 608 18.22 0.32 22.87
N VAL A 609 19.46 0.71 23.14
CA VAL A 609 20.57 0.56 22.21
C VAL A 609 21.26 -0.79 22.39
N THR A 610 21.97 -1.26 21.36
CA THR A 610 22.52 -2.64 21.33
C THR A 610 23.60 -2.94 22.38
N HIS A 611 24.08 -1.95 23.09
CA HIS A 611 25.05 -2.09 24.20
C HIS A 611 24.41 -2.00 25.60
N ASP A 612 23.10 -1.68 25.69
CA ASP A 612 22.35 -1.65 26.93
C ASP A 612 21.85 -3.05 27.35
N GLN A 613 21.34 -3.12 28.56
CA GLN A 613 20.61 -4.29 29.07
C GLN A 613 19.15 -3.91 29.36
N PRO A 614 18.19 -4.84 29.15
CA PRO A 614 16.82 -4.63 29.56
C PRO A 614 16.71 -4.44 31.07
N ALA A 615 15.64 -3.78 31.52
CA ALA A 615 15.37 -3.63 32.95
C ALA A 615 15.18 -5.02 33.62
N GLU A 616 15.93 -5.25 34.68
CA GLU A 616 15.82 -6.48 35.47
C GLU A 616 14.52 -6.53 36.27
N SER A 617 13.96 -7.71 36.37
CA SER A 617 12.83 -8.04 37.24
C SER A 617 13.09 -9.35 37.96
N TRP A 618 12.49 -9.52 39.11
CA TRP A 618 12.47 -10.79 39.84
C TRP A 618 11.31 -11.64 39.33
N VAL A 619 11.58 -12.85 38.86
CA VAL A 619 10.66 -13.69 38.07
C VAL A 619 10.41 -15.02 38.76
N ASN A 620 9.15 -15.43 38.80
CA ASN A 620 8.77 -16.76 39.28
C ASN A 620 8.78 -17.75 38.10
N LEU A 621 9.74 -18.66 38.11
CA LEU A 621 9.87 -19.71 37.07
C LEU A 621 9.18 -21.01 37.41
N SER A 622 8.35 -21.07 38.48
CA SER A 622 7.64 -22.28 38.85
C SER A 622 6.62 -22.71 37.78
N ARG A 623 6.39 -24.01 37.64
CA ARG A 623 5.36 -24.59 36.76
C ARG A 623 3.94 -24.13 37.09
N ALA A 624 3.74 -23.62 38.29
CA ALA A 624 2.44 -23.09 38.68
C ALA A 624 2.06 -21.83 37.91
N VAL A 625 3.02 -20.99 37.57
CA VAL A 625 2.79 -19.71 36.89
C VAL A 625 3.25 -19.69 35.40
N ILE A 626 4.15 -20.57 35.00
CA ILE A 626 4.65 -20.68 33.63
C ILE A 626 3.77 -21.63 32.82
N LEU A 627 3.31 -21.14 31.65
CA LEU A 627 2.59 -21.93 30.64
C LEU A 627 3.54 -22.73 29.78
N HIS A 628 4.54 -22.03 29.22
CA HIS A 628 5.56 -22.59 28.31
C HIS A 628 6.94 -22.21 28.83
N GLN A 629 7.73 -23.19 29.23
CA GLN A 629 9.09 -22.97 29.75
C GLN A 629 10.06 -22.54 28.67
N ARG A 630 10.10 -23.22 27.54
CA ARG A 630 10.99 -22.96 26.39
C ARG A 630 12.46 -22.74 26.85
N THR A 631 13.27 -22.07 26.03
CA THR A 631 14.68 -21.75 26.33
C THR A 631 14.85 -20.62 27.33
N GLY A 632 13.82 -19.81 27.55
CA GLY A 632 13.88 -18.61 28.39
C GLY A 632 13.98 -18.87 29.90
N VAL A 633 13.75 -20.10 30.38
CA VAL A 633 13.91 -20.43 31.80
C VAL A 633 15.35 -20.78 32.21
N THR A 634 16.25 -20.95 31.24
CA THR A 634 17.65 -21.27 31.50
C THR A 634 18.40 -20.01 31.94
N THR A 635 19.07 -20.08 33.09
CA THR A 635 19.84 -18.99 33.70
C THR A 635 21.31 -19.36 33.88
N GLY A 636 22.17 -18.37 34.13
CA GLY A 636 23.60 -18.57 34.36
C GLY A 636 24.44 -18.99 33.16
N GLN A 637 23.88 -18.91 31.95
CA GLN A 637 24.61 -19.15 30.71
C GLN A 637 24.62 -17.86 29.88
N SER A 638 25.79 -17.36 29.55
CA SER A 638 25.92 -16.19 28.69
C SER A 638 25.19 -16.40 27.36
N GLN A 639 24.45 -15.40 26.94
CA GLN A 639 23.58 -15.47 25.77
C GLN A 639 23.48 -14.11 25.08
N VAL A 640 22.93 -14.13 23.89
CA VAL A 640 22.43 -12.93 23.21
C VAL A 640 20.90 -13.00 23.24
N VAL A 641 20.27 -11.90 23.61
CA VAL A 641 18.80 -11.78 23.63
C VAL A 641 18.37 -10.80 22.55
N LEU A 642 17.36 -11.18 21.75
CA LEU A 642 16.83 -10.38 20.67
C LEU A 642 15.36 -10.02 20.92
N ASN A 643 14.89 -8.99 20.23
CA ASN A 643 13.49 -8.65 20.15
C ASN A 643 12.68 -9.79 19.50
N TYR A 644 11.48 -10.06 20.04
CA TYR A 644 10.49 -10.90 19.38
C TYR A 644 9.58 -10.07 18.46
N ALA A 645 9.06 -8.94 18.93
CA ALA A 645 8.35 -7.98 18.08
C ALA A 645 9.35 -7.16 17.25
N ARG A 646 8.98 -6.78 16.03
CA ARG A 646 9.82 -5.91 15.18
C ARG A 646 10.12 -4.57 15.87
N VAL A 647 11.34 -4.08 15.74
CA VAL A 647 11.78 -2.79 16.28
C VAL A 647 11.63 -1.67 15.24
N SER A 648 11.63 -2.01 13.97
CA SER A 648 11.51 -1.09 12.85
C SER A 648 10.56 -1.64 11.77
N ARG A 649 9.99 -0.76 10.96
CA ARG A 649 9.24 -1.13 9.75
C ARG A 649 10.16 -1.39 8.57
N GLY A 650 11.34 -0.79 8.58
CA GLY A 650 12.37 -0.95 7.57
C GLY A 650 13.18 -2.25 7.72
N PRO A 651 14.28 -2.37 6.95
CA PRO A 651 15.11 -3.55 6.94
C PRO A 651 15.87 -3.82 8.25
N TRP A 652 15.97 -2.86 9.18
CA TRP A 652 16.55 -3.06 10.50
C TRP A 652 15.56 -3.76 11.43
N ARG A 653 15.47 -5.09 11.34
CA ARG A 653 14.49 -5.92 12.06
C ARG A 653 14.95 -6.44 13.40
N LEU A 654 16.26 -6.63 13.55
CA LEU A 654 16.87 -7.27 14.70
C LEU A 654 17.55 -6.25 15.59
N LYS A 655 17.39 -6.42 16.89
CA LYS A 655 18.12 -5.72 17.93
C LYS A 655 18.64 -6.75 18.93
N ALA A 656 19.89 -7.12 18.80
CA ALA A 656 20.54 -8.11 19.64
C ALA A 656 21.31 -7.43 20.77
N LEU A 657 21.10 -7.91 22.00
CA LEU A 657 21.67 -7.40 23.25
C LEU A 657 22.53 -8.49 23.91
N LEU A 658 23.65 -8.12 24.49
CA LEU A 658 24.53 -9.05 25.22
C LEU A 658 24.01 -9.28 26.62
N ASP A 659 23.78 -10.53 27.00
CA ASP A 659 23.47 -10.95 28.36
C ASP A 659 24.54 -11.94 28.86
N ILE A 660 25.55 -11.40 29.50
CA ILE A 660 26.72 -12.17 29.98
C ILE A 660 26.33 -13.00 31.22
N GLU A 661 25.46 -12.47 32.08
CA GLU A 661 25.00 -13.16 33.30
C GLU A 661 24.05 -14.31 33.01
N GLY A 662 23.32 -14.24 31.90
CA GLY A 662 22.38 -15.28 31.50
C GLY A 662 21.08 -15.21 32.29
N HIS A 663 20.31 -14.17 32.10
CA HIS A 663 19.02 -13.95 32.75
C HIS A 663 17.92 -14.85 32.16
N ALA A 664 16.91 -15.12 32.97
CA ALA A 664 15.64 -15.69 32.47
C ALA A 664 14.94 -14.64 31.56
N VAL A 665 14.34 -15.06 30.44
CA VAL A 665 13.71 -14.12 29.52
C VAL A 665 12.31 -14.56 29.14
N SER A 666 11.37 -13.60 29.12
CA SER A 666 9.99 -13.83 28.72
C SER A 666 9.84 -14.07 27.20
N SER A 667 8.64 -14.46 26.77
CA SER A 667 8.29 -14.66 25.34
C SER A 667 8.41 -13.40 24.47
N ARG A 668 8.72 -12.24 25.07
CA ARG A 668 9.03 -11.00 24.36
C ARG A 668 10.44 -11.00 23.78
N PHE A 669 11.25 -12.01 24.11
CA PHE A 669 12.63 -12.17 23.70
C PHE A 669 12.84 -13.49 22.96
N ILE A 670 13.83 -13.49 22.09
CA ILE A 670 14.47 -14.66 21.52
C ILE A 670 15.83 -14.83 22.17
N THR A 671 16.20 -16.04 22.58
CA THR A 671 17.52 -16.37 23.10
C THR A 671 18.39 -16.97 22.01
N ALA A 672 19.65 -16.57 21.95
CA ALA A 672 20.68 -17.14 21.08
C ALA A 672 21.90 -17.50 21.90
N ARG A 673 22.23 -18.81 21.98
CA ARG A 673 23.36 -19.34 22.75
C ARG A 673 24.30 -20.12 21.83
N ALA A 674 25.60 -19.94 22.03
CA ALA A 674 26.59 -20.70 21.30
C ALA A 674 26.43 -22.22 21.54
N SER A 675 26.46 -23.01 20.46
CA SER A 675 26.44 -24.48 20.53
C SER A 675 27.84 -25.06 20.82
N SER A 676 28.90 -24.27 20.59
CA SER A 676 30.29 -24.66 20.83
C SER A 676 31.06 -23.56 21.63
N LYS A 677 32.15 -23.94 22.30
CA LYS A 677 33.01 -22.98 23.02
C LYS A 677 33.83 -22.06 22.10
N GLU A 678 33.88 -22.38 20.81
CA GLU A 678 34.63 -21.61 19.82
C GLU A 678 33.92 -20.30 19.45
N LEU A 679 32.58 -20.27 19.55
CA LEU A 679 31.76 -19.12 19.23
C LEU A 679 31.40 -18.35 20.52
N SER A 680 31.89 -17.14 20.66
CA SER A 680 31.58 -16.29 21.82
C SER A 680 30.25 -15.50 21.64
N PRO A 681 29.55 -15.14 22.73
CA PRO A 681 28.32 -14.35 22.62
C PRO A 681 28.50 -13.01 21.90
N ILE A 682 29.67 -12.37 21.99
CA ILE A 682 29.94 -11.11 21.32
C ILE A 682 30.01 -11.24 19.80
N VAL A 683 30.44 -12.41 19.28
CA VAL A 683 30.43 -12.70 17.85
C VAL A 683 28.99 -12.94 17.37
N ILE A 684 28.18 -13.67 18.14
CA ILE A 684 26.75 -13.85 17.86
C ILE A 684 26.04 -12.48 17.86
N TRP A 685 26.37 -11.62 18.80
CA TRP A 685 25.85 -10.25 18.86
C TRP A 685 26.20 -9.45 17.61
N ALA A 686 27.45 -9.49 17.15
CA ALA A 686 27.89 -8.82 15.94
C ALA A 686 27.17 -9.35 14.69
N MET A 687 27.07 -10.68 14.56
CA MET A 687 26.41 -11.31 13.43
C MET A 687 24.91 -10.94 13.37
N LEU A 688 24.20 -10.98 14.50
CA LEU A 688 22.75 -10.72 14.54
C LEU A 688 22.40 -9.23 14.42
N ASN A 689 23.32 -8.32 14.72
CA ASN A 689 23.16 -6.88 14.47
C ASN A 689 23.69 -6.43 13.09
N SER A 690 24.27 -7.33 12.31
CA SER A 690 24.86 -7.02 11.00
C SER A 690 23.80 -6.72 9.94
N PRO A 691 24.14 -6.03 8.83
CA PRO A 691 23.23 -5.75 7.74
C PRO A 691 22.70 -7.05 7.08
N ILE A 692 23.53 -8.07 6.93
CA ILE A 692 23.11 -9.31 6.24
C ILE A 692 22.06 -10.08 7.06
N ALA A 693 22.19 -10.16 8.40
CA ALA A 693 21.21 -10.81 9.25
C ALA A 693 19.88 -10.02 9.31
N ASN A 694 19.97 -8.70 9.35
CA ASN A 694 18.81 -7.81 9.33
C ASN A 694 18.08 -7.87 7.99
N ALA A 695 18.78 -7.84 6.85
CA ALA A 695 18.21 -8.01 5.53
C ALA A 695 17.56 -9.40 5.38
N TYR A 696 18.21 -10.45 5.88
CA TYR A 696 17.62 -11.80 5.88
C TYR A 696 16.31 -11.84 6.67
N ALA A 697 16.32 -11.35 7.90
CA ALA A 697 15.12 -11.28 8.73
C ALA A 697 14.01 -10.47 8.08
N TYR A 698 14.33 -9.38 7.39
CA TYR A 698 13.36 -8.57 6.65
C TYR A 698 12.80 -9.30 5.42
N CYS A 699 13.67 -9.84 4.58
CA CYS A 699 13.26 -10.43 3.30
C CYS A 699 12.52 -11.77 3.45
N HIS A 700 12.77 -12.52 4.55
CA HIS A 700 12.17 -13.83 4.78
C HIS A 700 11.11 -13.85 5.90
N SER A 701 10.82 -12.71 6.54
CA SER A 701 9.77 -12.61 7.56
C SER A 701 8.59 -11.83 7.00
N MET A 702 7.43 -12.47 6.95
CA MET A 702 6.16 -11.87 6.51
C MET A 702 5.27 -11.41 7.65
N LYS A 703 5.68 -11.66 8.90
CA LYS A 703 4.91 -11.32 10.07
C LYS A 703 5.50 -10.11 10.77
N ARG A 704 4.64 -9.51 11.60
CA ARG A 704 4.98 -8.43 12.50
C ARG A 704 6.09 -8.79 13.49
N ASP A 705 6.24 -10.11 13.77
CA ASP A 705 7.18 -10.65 14.74
C ASP A 705 8.37 -11.32 14.06
N VAL A 706 9.52 -11.28 14.73
CA VAL A 706 10.72 -12.03 14.33
C VAL A 706 10.50 -13.50 14.66
N LEU A 707 10.50 -14.34 13.63
CA LEU A 707 10.25 -15.77 13.82
C LEU A 707 11.56 -16.51 14.11
N VAL A 708 11.56 -17.27 15.21
CA VAL A 708 12.70 -18.14 15.58
C VAL A 708 13.02 -19.13 14.44
N GLY A 709 11.99 -19.65 13.75
CA GLY A 709 12.15 -20.54 12.60
C GLY A 709 12.97 -19.92 11.48
N THR A 710 12.59 -18.70 11.07
CA THR A 710 13.33 -17.94 10.04
C THR A 710 14.78 -17.68 10.43
N LEU A 711 15.03 -17.27 11.69
CA LEU A 711 16.40 -17.05 12.15
C LEU A 711 17.24 -18.33 12.19
N ARG A 712 16.64 -19.49 12.46
CA ARG A 712 17.33 -20.79 12.44
C ARG A 712 17.88 -21.13 11.07
N GLU A 713 17.17 -20.75 10.01
CA GLU A 713 17.51 -21.01 8.61
C GLU A 713 18.50 -19.98 8.05
N PHE A 714 18.83 -18.91 8.77
CA PHE A 714 19.78 -17.89 8.33
C PHE A 714 21.13 -18.53 7.95
N PRO A 715 21.61 -18.32 6.69
CA PRO A 715 22.85 -18.92 6.23
C PRO A 715 24.08 -18.27 6.89
N ILE A 716 24.96 -19.07 7.44
CA ILE A 716 26.22 -18.61 8.02
C ILE A 716 27.40 -19.41 7.44
N PRO A 717 28.48 -18.72 7.03
CA PRO A 717 29.69 -19.43 6.59
C PRO A 717 30.37 -20.15 7.77
N LYS A 718 31.18 -21.17 7.45
CA LYS A 718 32.14 -21.70 8.40
C LYS A 718 33.26 -20.67 8.60
N PHE A 719 33.62 -20.39 9.84
CA PHE A 719 34.63 -19.40 10.17
C PHE A 719 35.83 -20.03 10.86
N SER A 720 37.01 -19.49 10.58
CA SER A 720 38.25 -19.84 11.26
C SER A 720 38.35 -19.11 12.64
N SER A 721 39.19 -19.64 13.51
CA SER A 721 39.46 -19.01 14.81
C SER A 721 40.00 -17.58 14.67
N ASN A 722 40.71 -17.27 13.58
CA ASN A 722 41.22 -15.91 13.32
C ASN A 722 40.08 -14.94 12.97
N GLN A 723 39.13 -15.35 12.13
CA GLN A 723 37.98 -14.54 11.78
C GLN A 723 37.07 -14.28 12.99
N VAL A 724 36.81 -15.31 13.82
CA VAL A 724 36.07 -15.15 15.09
C VAL A 724 36.76 -14.12 16.00
N ARG A 725 38.09 -14.15 16.10
CA ARG A 725 38.87 -13.19 16.90
C ARG A 725 38.78 -11.79 16.33
N SER A 726 38.87 -11.63 15.00
CA SER A 726 38.79 -10.32 14.34
C SER A 726 37.43 -9.65 14.59
N ILE A 727 36.32 -10.38 14.44
CA ILE A 727 34.98 -9.88 14.75
C ILE A 727 34.86 -9.53 16.23
N ALA A 728 35.31 -10.40 17.13
CA ALA A 728 35.26 -10.14 18.57
C ALA A 728 36.02 -8.88 18.97
N ASP A 729 37.20 -8.66 18.38
CA ASP A 729 38.05 -7.49 18.68
C ASP A 729 37.41 -6.20 18.10
N ALA A 730 36.86 -6.22 16.92
CA ALA A 730 36.11 -5.10 16.34
C ALA A 730 34.90 -4.76 17.22
N ALA A 731 34.12 -5.76 17.61
CA ALA A 731 32.94 -5.58 18.45
C ALA A 731 33.28 -5.03 19.84
N ARG A 732 34.35 -5.52 20.48
CA ARG A 732 34.84 -4.96 21.77
C ARG A 732 35.21 -3.49 21.63
N LYS A 733 35.98 -3.13 20.61
CA LYS A 733 36.40 -1.72 20.37
C LYS A 733 35.17 -0.81 20.19
N TYR A 734 34.18 -1.26 19.50
CA TYR A 734 32.91 -0.52 19.35
C TYR A 734 32.19 -0.38 20.69
N LEU A 735 31.96 -1.50 21.40
CA LEU A 735 31.27 -1.51 22.68
C LEU A 735 31.99 -0.66 23.74
N ASP A 736 33.31 -0.70 23.79
CA ASP A 736 34.12 0.13 24.71
C ASP A 736 34.00 1.63 24.37
N CYS A 737 33.80 1.96 23.08
CA CYS A 737 33.61 3.35 22.65
C CYS A 737 32.23 3.91 23.04
N VAL A 738 31.17 3.07 23.04
CA VAL A 738 29.79 3.51 23.25
C VAL A 738 29.25 3.25 24.64
N ARG A 739 29.83 2.31 25.39
CA ARG A 739 29.44 2.04 26.79
C ARG A 739 29.64 3.26 27.65
N ARG A 740 28.62 3.57 28.44
CA ARG A 740 28.71 4.59 29.50
C ARG A 740 29.13 3.90 30.80
N ASP A 741 30.09 4.47 31.48
CA ASP A 741 30.44 4.04 32.81
C ASP A 741 29.33 4.48 33.78
N PRO A 742 28.59 3.57 34.41
CA PRO A 742 27.49 3.91 35.31
C PRO A 742 27.94 4.68 36.58
N GLU A 743 29.25 4.64 36.94
CA GLU A 743 29.78 5.33 38.11
C GLU A 743 30.14 6.80 37.82
N ILE A 744 30.11 7.25 36.55
CA ILE A 744 30.44 8.62 36.17
C ILE A 744 29.18 9.47 36.14
N ALA A 745 29.02 10.39 37.10
CA ALA A 745 27.83 11.25 37.25
C ALA A 745 27.57 12.21 36.06
N LEU A 746 28.56 12.48 35.22
CA LEU A 746 28.45 13.27 33.99
C LEU A 746 28.96 12.43 32.82
N PRO A 747 28.07 11.82 32.05
CA PRO A 747 28.47 11.01 30.90
C PRO A 747 29.22 11.87 29.87
N ARG A 748 30.41 11.44 29.47
CA ARG A 748 31.10 12.04 28.33
C ARG A 748 30.29 11.89 27.08
N PRO A 749 30.16 12.95 26.23
CA PRO A 749 29.50 12.83 24.97
C PRO A 749 30.20 11.77 24.11
N ILE A 750 29.42 10.89 23.51
CA ILE A 750 29.94 9.87 22.58
C ILE A 750 30.51 10.59 21.36
N ASN A 751 31.74 10.24 20.98
CA ASN A 751 32.27 10.69 19.69
C ASN A 751 31.57 9.90 18.57
N GLU A 752 30.47 10.46 18.04
CA GLU A 752 29.60 9.81 17.06
C GLU A 752 30.36 9.36 15.82
N LYS A 753 31.27 10.19 15.30
CA LYS A 753 32.07 9.86 14.11
C LYS A 753 32.94 8.62 14.36
N LYS A 754 33.62 8.57 15.53
CA LYS A 754 34.43 7.41 15.89
C LYS A 754 33.58 6.17 16.14
N ALA A 755 32.47 6.31 16.83
CA ALA A 755 31.55 5.20 17.11
C ALA A 755 30.96 4.64 15.80
N CYS A 756 30.57 5.49 14.86
CA CYS A 756 30.11 5.10 13.53
C CYS A 756 31.20 4.32 12.77
N SER A 757 32.43 4.83 12.67
CA SER A 757 33.54 4.13 12.00
C SER A 757 33.81 2.76 12.64
N LEU A 758 33.77 2.65 13.96
CA LEU A 758 33.98 1.37 14.67
C LEU A 758 32.81 0.39 14.40
N LEU A 759 31.56 0.86 14.34
CA LEU A 759 30.41 0.03 14.00
C LEU A 759 30.53 -0.52 12.57
N LEU A 760 30.89 0.34 11.62
CA LEU A 760 31.11 -0.07 10.22
C LEU A 760 32.25 -1.11 10.13
N ARG A 761 33.29 -1.02 10.99
CA ARG A 761 34.34 -2.05 11.09
C ARG A 761 33.77 -3.39 11.56
N VAL A 762 32.83 -3.39 12.52
CA VAL A 762 32.15 -4.63 12.93
C VAL A 762 31.39 -5.25 11.75
N ASP A 763 30.60 -4.44 11.04
CA ASP A 763 29.86 -4.91 9.86
C ASP A 763 30.81 -5.43 8.78
N CYS A 764 31.93 -4.73 8.52
CA CYS A 764 32.94 -5.15 7.56
C CYS A 764 33.52 -6.52 7.91
N GLU A 765 33.92 -6.76 9.18
CA GLU A 765 34.49 -8.06 9.60
C GLU A 765 33.46 -9.19 9.52
N VAL A 766 32.17 -8.90 9.73
CA VAL A 766 31.10 -9.89 9.51
C VAL A 766 30.89 -10.17 8.02
N LEU A 767 30.86 -9.15 7.16
CA LEU A 767 30.64 -9.30 5.71
C LEU A 767 31.81 -10.06 5.05
N LYS A 768 33.05 -9.86 5.50
CA LYS A 768 34.21 -10.63 5.05
C LYS A 768 34.05 -12.16 5.21
N LEU A 769 33.20 -12.62 6.14
CA LEU A 769 32.90 -14.05 6.26
C LEU A 769 32.22 -14.64 5.03
N TYR A 770 31.43 -13.82 4.35
CA TYR A 770 30.58 -14.25 3.24
C TYR A 770 31.30 -14.18 1.90
N ASP A 771 32.39 -13.42 1.81
CA ASP A 771 33.16 -13.20 0.58
C ASP A 771 32.26 -12.90 -0.62
N LEU A 772 31.35 -11.95 -0.44
CA LEU A 772 30.35 -11.59 -1.43
C LEU A 772 30.99 -10.92 -2.64
N PRO A 773 30.49 -11.19 -3.88
CA PRO A 773 30.78 -10.34 -5.02
C PRO A 773 30.46 -8.88 -4.72
N ARG A 774 31.29 -7.95 -5.25
CA ARG A 774 31.18 -6.50 -5.02
C ARG A 774 29.77 -5.98 -5.26
N GLU A 775 29.13 -6.42 -6.32
CA GLU A 775 27.78 -6.03 -6.71
C GLU A 775 26.72 -6.46 -5.68
N LEU A 776 26.83 -7.67 -5.15
CA LEU A 776 25.89 -8.20 -4.16
C LEU A 776 26.04 -7.54 -2.80
N GLU A 777 27.30 -7.30 -2.36
CA GLU A 777 27.55 -6.56 -1.12
C GLU A 777 27.06 -5.11 -1.24
N TRP A 778 27.32 -4.47 -2.37
CA TRP A 778 26.81 -3.13 -2.66
C TRP A 778 25.28 -3.06 -2.61
N GLN A 779 24.59 -3.97 -3.28
CA GLN A 779 23.12 -4.06 -3.26
C GLN A 779 22.59 -4.28 -1.83
N LEU A 780 23.24 -5.15 -1.06
CA LEU A 780 22.90 -5.38 0.36
C LEU A 780 23.00 -4.10 1.18
N LEU A 781 24.09 -3.35 1.06
CA LEU A 781 24.32 -2.15 1.86
C LEU A 781 23.43 -0.98 1.43
N LYS A 782 23.21 -0.82 0.13
CA LYS A 782 22.25 0.15 -0.43
C LYS A 782 20.80 -0.13 -0.06
N PHE A 783 20.46 -1.37 0.27
CA PHE A 783 19.13 -1.75 0.72
C PHE A 783 18.70 -1.03 2.02
N PHE A 784 19.66 -0.54 2.79
CA PHE A 784 19.44 0.20 4.03
C PHE A 784 19.39 1.73 3.86
N ASP A 785 19.64 2.26 2.67
CA ASP A 785 19.64 3.70 2.43
C ASP A 785 18.32 4.35 2.82
N GLY A 786 18.41 5.44 3.60
CA GLY A 786 17.25 6.18 4.10
C GLY A 786 16.52 5.52 5.28
N TRP A 787 16.99 4.36 5.76
CA TRP A 787 16.44 3.71 6.95
C TRP A 787 17.33 3.90 8.16
N PRO A 788 16.86 4.61 9.21
CA PRO A 788 17.61 4.76 10.44
C PRO A 788 17.97 3.40 11.04
N ARG A 789 19.25 3.19 11.36
CA ARG A 789 19.69 1.96 12.02
C ARG A 789 19.23 1.98 13.47
N GLU A 790 18.40 1.00 13.81
CA GLU A 790 17.89 0.84 15.15
C GLU A 790 18.97 0.35 16.13
N GLY A 791 18.89 0.81 17.37
CA GLY A 791 19.76 0.33 18.44
C GLY A 791 21.18 0.91 18.47
N VAL A 792 21.45 1.99 17.73
CA VAL A 792 22.71 2.75 17.81
C VAL A 792 22.50 4.10 18.48
N PRO A 793 23.47 4.63 19.23
CA PRO A 793 23.33 5.89 19.98
C PRO A 793 23.66 7.15 19.16
N PHE A 794 23.65 7.05 17.83
CA PHE A 794 23.92 8.13 16.88
C PHE A 794 23.09 7.96 15.62
N LYS A 795 23.01 9.00 14.80
CA LYS A 795 22.27 8.93 13.53
C LYS A 795 23.08 8.15 12.50
N PHE A 796 22.47 7.09 11.96
CA PHE A 796 23.02 6.27 10.88
C PHE A 796 21.88 5.80 9.98
N ASP A 797 21.86 6.22 8.72
CA ASP A 797 20.82 5.91 7.75
C ASP A 797 21.35 5.48 6.37
N ARG A 798 22.68 5.38 6.21
CA ARG A 798 23.34 4.92 4.96
C ARG A 798 24.78 4.54 5.20
N TYR A 799 25.30 3.63 4.38
CA TYR A 799 26.70 3.18 4.42
C TYR A 799 27.62 4.08 3.62
N PHE A 800 27.14 4.61 2.49
CA PHE A 800 27.94 5.40 1.55
C PHE A 800 27.33 6.80 1.38
N PRO A 801 28.15 7.83 1.07
CA PRO A 801 27.63 9.14 0.71
C PRO A 801 26.67 9.08 -0.48
N GLU A 802 25.70 9.98 -0.53
CA GLU A 802 24.64 9.98 -1.56
C GLU A 802 25.20 10.14 -2.99
N HIS A 803 26.26 10.90 -3.13
CA HIS A 803 26.92 11.17 -4.41
C HIS A 803 27.85 10.04 -4.87
N PHE A 804 28.12 9.05 -4.01
CA PHE A 804 29.02 7.94 -4.35
C PHE A 804 28.25 6.86 -5.10
N GLU A 805 28.57 6.64 -6.36
CA GLU A 805 27.94 5.66 -7.25
C GLU A 805 28.96 4.59 -7.67
N GLY A 806 28.50 3.39 -7.74
CA GLY A 806 29.27 2.23 -8.22
C GLY A 806 29.54 1.17 -7.16
N PRO A 807 29.61 -0.11 -7.61
CA PRO A 807 29.75 -1.22 -6.67
C PRO A 807 31.11 -1.20 -5.98
N ILE A 808 31.08 -1.22 -4.64
CA ILE A 808 32.24 -1.31 -3.76
C ILE A 808 31.87 -2.14 -2.53
N THR A 809 32.77 -2.94 -2.04
CA THR A 809 32.61 -3.62 -0.74
C THR A 809 32.92 -2.66 0.41
N LEU A 810 32.41 -2.95 1.61
CA LEU A 810 32.70 -2.15 2.79
C LEU A 810 34.21 -2.19 3.16
N SER A 811 34.88 -3.32 2.85
CA SER A 811 36.33 -3.46 3.02
C SER A 811 37.09 -2.51 2.08
N GLU A 812 36.68 -2.44 0.82
CA GLU A 812 37.25 -1.52 -0.17
C GLU A 812 36.95 -0.06 0.16
N TYR A 813 35.75 0.23 0.69
CA TYR A 813 35.39 1.56 1.16
C TYR A 813 36.33 2.04 2.28
N PHE A 814 36.68 1.17 3.22
CA PHE A 814 37.72 1.48 4.21
C PHE A 814 39.09 1.70 3.57
N ALA A 815 39.46 0.90 2.60
CA ALA A 815 40.73 1.05 1.89
C ALA A 815 40.86 2.40 1.17
N ILE A 816 39.75 3.00 0.73
CA ILE A 816 39.76 4.33 0.10
C ILE A 816 39.45 5.48 1.06
N THR A 817 39.08 5.21 2.32
CA THR A 817 38.77 6.21 3.34
C THR A 817 39.79 6.17 4.51
N ASP A 818 39.43 5.48 5.58
CA ASP A 818 40.24 5.47 6.82
C ASP A 818 41.64 4.83 6.65
N ASP A 819 41.73 3.79 5.79
CA ASP A 819 42.96 3.04 5.54
C ASP A 819 43.74 3.55 4.30
N TRP A 820 43.31 4.61 3.68
CA TRP A 820 43.90 5.12 2.45
C TRP A 820 45.40 5.38 2.52
N PRO A 821 45.96 5.97 3.58
CA PRO A 821 47.40 6.19 3.63
C PRO A 821 48.16 4.88 3.39
N LYS A 822 47.83 3.82 4.11
CA LYS A 822 48.44 2.49 3.98
C LYS A 822 48.19 1.88 2.57
N THR A 823 46.97 1.99 2.04
CA THR A 823 46.60 1.50 0.72
C THR A 823 47.39 2.22 -0.36
N ASN A 824 47.55 3.54 -0.24
CA ASN A 824 48.28 4.33 -1.21
C ASN A 824 49.78 4.12 -1.13
N ASP A 825 50.37 3.96 0.08
CA ASP A 825 51.79 3.61 0.22
C ASP A 825 52.12 2.31 -0.52
N ARG A 826 51.31 1.26 -0.36
CA ARG A 826 51.46 0.00 -1.12
C ARG A 826 51.28 0.18 -2.60
N ARG A 827 50.31 1.02 -3.01
CA ARG A 827 50.14 1.38 -4.41
C ARG A 827 51.36 2.08 -5.00
N CYS A 828 51.96 3.04 -4.27
CA CYS A 828 53.16 3.73 -4.70
C CYS A 828 54.38 2.77 -4.85
N GLU A 829 54.57 1.83 -3.92
CA GLU A 829 55.57 0.78 -4.05
C GLU A 829 55.43 -0.02 -5.36
N LEU A 830 54.17 -0.37 -5.70
CA LEU A 830 53.88 -1.13 -6.91
C LEU A 830 54.02 -0.28 -8.19
N ILE A 831 53.79 1.03 -8.11
CA ILE A 831 54.09 1.97 -9.21
C ILE A 831 55.59 1.97 -9.50
N GLU A 832 56.43 2.06 -8.46
CA GLU A 832 57.89 2.07 -8.59
C GLU A 832 58.37 0.75 -9.23
N LYS A 833 57.86 -0.40 -8.78
CA LYS A 833 58.16 -1.70 -9.36
C LYS A 833 57.64 -1.82 -10.81
N SER A 834 56.52 -1.20 -11.13
CA SER A 834 55.96 -1.17 -12.51
C SER A 834 56.90 -0.39 -13.44
N ILE A 835 57.36 0.77 -12.99
CA ILE A 835 58.33 1.58 -13.76
C ILE A 835 59.63 0.83 -13.96
N ALA A 836 60.12 0.13 -12.90
CA ALA A 836 61.32 -0.71 -12.96
C ALA A 836 61.14 -2.01 -13.75
N ARG A 837 59.89 -2.35 -14.18
CA ARG A 837 59.50 -3.61 -14.84
C ARG A 837 59.85 -4.86 -14.03
N THR A 838 59.69 -4.78 -12.70
CA THR A 838 60.01 -5.86 -11.75
C THR A 838 58.80 -6.45 -11.06
N LEU A 839 57.58 -6.12 -11.51
CA LEU A 839 56.34 -6.68 -10.96
C LEU A 839 56.23 -8.16 -11.26
N SER A 840 55.95 -8.95 -10.22
CA SER A 840 55.48 -10.32 -10.38
C SER A 840 54.04 -10.37 -10.91
N GLU A 841 53.57 -11.48 -11.40
CA GLU A 841 52.17 -11.65 -11.89
C GLU A 841 51.15 -11.34 -10.79
N ALA A 842 51.39 -11.81 -9.55
CA ALA A 842 50.55 -11.53 -8.39
C ALA A 842 50.55 -10.01 -8.05
N GLU A 843 51.69 -9.36 -8.09
CA GLU A 843 51.82 -7.92 -7.84
C GLU A 843 51.17 -7.09 -8.95
N ARG A 844 51.12 -7.60 -10.16
CA ARG A 844 50.43 -6.94 -11.27
C ARG A 844 48.91 -6.92 -11.04
N VAL A 845 48.32 -8.05 -10.64
CA VAL A 845 46.90 -8.13 -10.27
C VAL A 845 46.61 -7.23 -9.08
N GLU A 846 47.47 -7.23 -8.05
CA GLU A 846 47.36 -6.32 -6.88
C GLU A 846 47.39 -4.86 -7.33
N PHE A 847 48.32 -4.54 -8.22
CA PHE A 847 48.47 -3.17 -8.75
C PHE A 847 47.21 -2.68 -9.50
N GLU A 848 46.67 -3.50 -10.40
CA GLU A 848 45.46 -3.18 -11.14
C GLU A 848 44.27 -2.96 -10.16
N TYR A 849 44.15 -3.79 -9.14
CA TYR A 849 43.16 -3.67 -8.10
C TYR A 849 43.31 -2.33 -7.31
N LEU A 850 44.53 -2.00 -6.87
CA LEU A 850 44.79 -0.74 -6.13
C LEU A 850 44.58 0.51 -7.02
N GLN A 851 44.81 0.42 -8.32
CA GLN A 851 44.52 1.49 -9.26
C GLN A 851 42.99 1.70 -9.39
N SER A 852 42.21 0.61 -9.44
CA SER A 852 40.74 0.71 -9.41
C SER A 852 40.23 1.40 -8.12
N LEU A 853 40.80 1.05 -6.96
CA LEU A 853 40.49 1.72 -5.69
C LEU A 853 40.86 3.22 -5.69
N ALA A 854 41.96 3.58 -6.34
CA ALA A 854 42.33 5.00 -6.47
C ALA A 854 41.32 5.79 -7.33
N GLY A 855 40.73 5.17 -8.36
CA GLY A 855 39.61 5.73 -9.12
C GLY A 855 38.38 5.98 -8.24
N HIS A 856 37.93 4.97 -7.50
CA HIS A 856 36.81 5.15 -6.54
C HIS A 856 37.06 6.22 -5.47
N ARG A 857 38.32 6.33 -5.00
CA ARG A 857 38.66 7.43 -4.08
C ARG A 857 38.53 8.80 -4.76
N GLN A 858 38.90 8.92 -6.01
CA GLN A 858 38.74 10.17 -6.75
C GLN A 858 37.26 10.53 -6.88
N ASP A 859 36.41 9.58 -7.21
CA ASP A 859 34.97 9.78 -7.30
C ASP A 859 34.37 10.19 -5.94
N LEU A 860 34.90 9.65 -4.85
CA LEU A 860 34.46 9.97 -3.50
C LEU A 860 34.81 11.41 -3.08
N ILE A 861 36.04 11.88 -3.35
CA ILE A 861 36.55 13.19 -2.87
C ILE A 861 36.30 14.33 -3.85
N ALA A 862 36.15 14.04 -5.14
CA ALA A 862 35.93 15.00 -6.21
C ALA A 862 34.93 14.44 -7.22
N PRO A 863 33.67 14.23 -6.82
CA PRO A 863 32.64 13.69 -7.69
C PRO A 863 32.45 14.60 -8.90
N LEU A 864 32.28 13.98 -10.07
CA LEU A 864 31.90 14.72 -11.27
C LEU A 864 30.48 15.31 -11.09
N PRO A 865 30.23 16.57 -11.47
CA PRO A 865 28.93 17.22 -11.32
C PRO A 865 27.93 16.73 -12.39
N LEU A 866 27.70 15.41 -12.47
CA LEU A 866 26.89 14.78 -13.50
C LEU A 866 25.44 15.28 -13.50
N LYS A 867 24.83 15.44 -12.32
CA LYS A 867 23.43 15.94 -12.19
C LYS A 867 23.29 17.37 -12.71
N GLU A 868 24.31 18.23 -12.47
CA GLU A 868 24.35 19.60 -12.96
C GLU A 868 24.56 19.62 -14.48
N LEU A 869 25.44 18.75 -14.98
CA LEU A 869 25.68 18.58 -16.43
C LEU A 869 24.46 18.02 -17.16
N GLU A 870 23.74 17.07 -16.59
CA GLU A 870 22.49 16.55 -17.14
C GLU A 870 21.35 17.59 -17.10
N ALA A 871 21.27 18.40 -16.06
CA ALA A 871 20.32 19.50 -15.95
C ALA A 871 20.62 20.57 -17.03
N LEU A 872 21.88 20.94 -17.18
CA LEU A 872 22.35 21.88 -18.22
C LEU A 872 22.11 21.33 -19.62
N HIS A 873 22.41 20.05 -19.84
CA HIS A 873 22.16 19.40 -21.12
C HIS A 873 20.65 19.38 -21.46
N ARG A 874 19.78 19.08 -20.49
CA ARG A 874 18.32 19.16 -20.69
C ARG A 874 17.87 20.58 -21.02
N GLN A 875 18.39 21.57 -20.30
CA GLN A 875 18.08 22.98 -20.53
C GLN A 875 18.51 23.43 -21.94
N LEU A 876 19.75 23.12 -22.34
CA LEU A 876 20.28 23.45 -23.69
C LEU A 876 19.51 22.69 -24.78
N THR A 877 19.09 21.46 -24.55
CA THR A 877 18.30 20.70 -25.53
C THR A 877 16.89 21.28 -25.67
N GLN A 878 16.31 21.82 -24.61
CA GLN A 878 15.03 22.54 -24.64
C GLN A 878 15.18 23.89 -25.37
N GLU A 879 16.23 24.66 -25.11
CA GLU A 879 16.53 25.93 -25.78
C GLU A 879 16.83 25.78 -27.28
N LEU A 880 17.40 24.62 -27.68
CA LEU A 880 17.64 24.33 -29.14
C LEU A 880 16.37 23.79 -29.84
N ALA A 881 15.38 23.34 -29.10
CA ALA A 881 14.11 22.86 -29.66
C ALA A 881 13.03 23.97 -29.74
N GLU A 882 13.24 25.09 -29.04
CA GLU A 882 12.46 26.33 -29.16
C GLU A 882 12.98 27.20 -30.32
#